data_b38efc2afa0e1da1663deed398223a92
#
_entry.id   b38efc2afa0e1da1663deed398223a92
#
_cell.length_a   1.000
_cell.length_b   1.000
_cell.length_c   1.000
_cell.angle_alpha   90.00
_cell.angle_beta   90.00
_cell.angle_gamma   90.00
#
_symmetry.space_group_name_H-M   'P 1'
#
loop_
_entity.id
_entity.type
_entity.pdbx_description
1 polymer ?
#
loop_
_entity_poly.entity_id
_entity_poly.type
_entity_poly.pdbx_seq_one_letter_code
_entity_poly.pdbx_strand_id
1 'polypeptide(L)'
;MAKKDEALCAEMTAEQTDWTQLCAEAESVSADEQTAAYLEADEMDFASDAGEAPAADSSDDSSFDMLRAPLMRPTLLEASAGTGKTFSIKHLVLRFVAEEDVSVSRMLIMTFTRAATAELKARIQSHLSAMHGLMTGTFADSAVDAVLLEQRALWAEQGRDPAVIVSRLRESLAQFDNAGIFTIHGFCQKVLEDRAFTSGSSIGFELAENVDDLVEDVVNEFIRTSLLQLREREDRAAISDPGKWIEILKQLMAAPDDLVPSTIVSLPESPELAAAFQNFVKEAPKRLAQKKREARVKTFDDLLIELYERLRGDPADAESRAQAERLAESIRSAFSVVLVDEFQDTDPIQYAVIRRLFLRKREPHPVWFVGDPKQAIYRFRGADLETYLRARRDVEALYQTAGSGRFRGVYALTTNYRSSPDLVRAFNAFWRTAPNPFLREDLAYLEVKSSPKNLPLMQKRPDGAIMDAVPFEWVSSWQETPAQTAAERRQQQGIVLTDRITAMIEAGRRGELLVPCADEEASLAVAEKDGKRLRGVLPGDIAVLVRTHDEGLTAAEVLKHRGVRVRIRCDQNVCNTIEACEIGMILSAFAAPGDLKLLRAARTTRLIGDDLACLDDQERDETRRIALRGEFEYGARNWGTVGPAAALERLMTFCRTAERLLPQANGERTLTNYRHLLELLHGAARIIPTPAGLAAWLAAEAKRPVSDFNRERLESDANLVLVETIHSSKGLQYPIVFLPYTQSGSIGTHARCTSRTDDPKRSAQRCLEVRFEAEKPDQRVNQAEYEEKVRVMYVAMTRAARHLCIIGEQRIKSAVNPDQWHSSTAQAHLFRALTGQLTPSRADILPAVERLAGLQSSSGTPLFRFTELGAAAAGAQSSLLTQGTVGESYTTAQSQTRRSEWRTSSFTGITRMAEDDGPGFSTWYGQAEKPPLVDDILSFPKGAQAGTCLHEMMERADFSLMASCLLYTSPSPRDRTRSRMPSSA
;
A
#
# COMPACT_ATOMS: atom_id res chain seq x y z
N MET A 1 -44.04 35.46 35.69
CA MET A 1 -43.38 34.58 34.76
C MET A 1 -42.10 35.18 34.20
N ALA A 2 -42.13 36.42 33.74
CA ALA A 2 -40.95 37.05 33.11
C ALA A 2 -39.73 37.33 34.03
N LYS A 3 -39.85 37.34 35.33
CA LYS A 3 -38.73 37.50 36.29
C LYS A 3 -38.06 36.21 36.72
N LYS A 4 -38.64 35.06 36.35
CA LYS A 4 -38.04 33.75 36.62
C LYS A 4 -37.17 33.23 35.49
N ASP A 5 -37.48 33.71 34.29
CA ASP A 5 -36.70 33.36 33.09
C ASP A 5 -35.40 34.17 32.97
N GLU A 6 -35.34 35.40 33.48
CA GLU A 6 -34.11 36.19 33.59
C GLU A 6 -33.11 35.65 34.64
N ALA A 7 -33.61 35.03 35.72
CA ALA A 7 -32.75 34.40 36.71
C ALA A 7 -32.15 33.06 36.22
N LEU A 8 -32.89 32.34 35.38
CA LEU A 8 -32.42 31.10 34.78
C LEU A 8 -31.38 31.36 33.65
N CYS A 9 -31.56 32.43 32.90
CA CYS A 9 -30.57 32.88 31.92
C CYS A 9 -29.28 33.43 32.54
N ALA A 10 -29.36 34.03 33.73
CA ALA A 10 -28.19 34.52 34.46
C ALA A 10 -27.37 33.36 35.10
N GLU A 11 -28.03 32.29 35.52
CA GLU A 11 -27.35 31.10 35.99
C GLU A 11 -26.69 30.32 34.81
N MET A 12 -27.33 30.26 33.67
CA MET A 12 -26.72 29.59 32.47
C MET A 12 -25.53 30.37 31.87
N THR A 13 -25.47 31.70 32.01
CA THR A 13 -24.32 32.53 31.60
C THR A 13 -23.17 32.48 32.58
N ALA A 14 -23.42 32.17 33.86
CA ALA A 14 -22.36 31.96 34.85
C ALA A 14 -21.65 30.59 34.67
N GLU A 15 -22.36 29.56 34.18
CA GLU A 15 -21.74 28.28 33.84
C GLU A 15 -20.90 28.32 32.57
N GLN A 16 -21.13 29.25 31.65
CA GLN A 16 -20.30 29.40 30.44
C GLN A 16 -18.92 30.07 30.66
N THR A 17 -18.72 30.69 31.85
CA THR A 17 -17.44 31.34 32.20
C THR A 17 -16.44 30.38 32.86
N ASP A 18 -16.81 29.18 33.18
CA ASP A 18 -15.99 28.27 33.99
C ASP A 18 -15.28 27.17 33.16
N TRP A 19 -15.41 27.20 31.84
CA TRP A 19 -14.74 26.20 30.97
C TRP A 19 -13.24 26.40 30.83
N THR A 20 -12.75 27.65 30.96
CA THR A 20 -11.33 27.91 31.11
C THR A 20 -10.79 27.44 32.45
N GLN A 21 -11.64 27.42 33.49
CA GLN A 21 -11.31 26.89 34.81
C GLN A 21 -11.48 25.38 34.88
N LEU A 22 -12.49 24.78 34.20
CA LEU A 22 -12.63 23.33 34.06
C LEU A 22 -11.60 22.71 33.09
N CYS A 23 -11.15 23.43 32.05
CA CYS A 23 -9.97 23.03 31.31
C CYS A 23 -8.69 23.14 32.17
N ALA A 24 -8.57 24.17 33.00
CA ALA A 24 -7.48 24.31 33.95
C ALA A 24 -7.58 23.30 35.12
N GLU A 25 -8.81 22.92 35.54
CA GLU A 25 -9.04 21.88 36.55
C GLU A 25 -9.00 20.46 35.96
N ALA A 26 -9.33 20.26 34.65
CA ALA A 26 -9.02 19.03 33.92
C ALA A 26 -7.51 18.88 33.63
N GLU A 27 -6.78 19.98 33.57
CA GLU A 27 -5.31 20.00 33.64
C GLU A 27 -4.81 19.73 35.08
N SER A 28 -5.64 19.94 36.12
CA SER A 28 -5.29 19.73 37.54
C SER A 28 -5.88 18.47 38.19
N VAL A 29 -6.80 17.76 37.54
CA VAL A 29 -7.33 16.47 38.02
C VAL A 29 -6.79 15.35 37.15
N SER A 30 -5.67 14.81 37.61
CA SER A 30 -5.08 13.51 37.31
C SER A 30 -4.75 13.19 35.84
N ALA A 31 -3.93 13.95 35.15
CA ALA A 31 -2.73 13.31 34.68
C ALA A 31 -1.85 13.19 35.93
N ASP A 32 -1.69 11.97 36.47
CA ASP A 32 -0.75 11.77 37.57
C ASP A 32 0.52 12.56 37.26
N GLU A 33 0.86 13.59 38.06
CA GLU A 33 2.13 14.33 37.94
C GLU A 33 3.31 13.36 37.88
N GLN A 34 3.13 12.14 38.38
CA GLN A 34 4.11 11.06 38.30
C GLN A 34 4.14 10.39 36.90
N THR A 35 3.04 10.33 36.16
CA THR A 35 3.03 9.77 34.79
C THR A 35 3.58 10.80 33.79
N ALA A 36 3.23 12.07 33.96
CA ALA A 36 3.86 13.17 33.24
C ALA A 36 5.36 13.28 33.60
N ALA A 37 5.74 13.17 34.85
CA ALA A 37 7.12 13.15 35.33
C ALA A 37 7.91 11.92 34.84
N TYR A 38 7.25 10.79 34.52
CA TYR A 38 7.96 9.62 33.99
C TYR A 38 8.14 9.71 32.47
N LEU A 39 7.15 10.25 31.74
CA LEU A 39 7.29 10.64 30.34
C LEU A 39 8.23 11.84 30.21
N GLU A 40 8.16 12.82 31.10
CA GLU A 40 9.11 13.94 31.23
C GLU A 40 10.49 13.48 31.69
N ALA A 41 10.63 12.44 32.52
CA ALA A 41 11.94 11.89 32.88
C ALA A 41 12.58 11.14 31.69
N ASP A 42 11.82 10.42 30.87
CA ASP A 42 12.30 9.88 29.59
C ASP A 42 12.48 11.01 28.54
N GLU A 43 11.70 12.10 28.64
CA GLU A 43 11.84 13.32 27.82
C GLU A 43 12.87 14.30 28.37
N MET A 44 12.97 14.52 29.70
CA MET A 44 14.00 15.34 30.31
C MET A 44 15.42 14.78 30.11
N ASP A 45 15.54 13.47 29.98
CA ASP A 45 16.80 12.85 29.58
C ASP A 45 17.23 13.27 28.14
N PHE A 46 16.33 13.73 27.28
CA PHE A 46 16.66 14.27 25.94
C PHE A 46 16.54 15.81 25.82
N ALA A 47 15.79 16.47 26.70
CA ALA A 47 15.46 17.90 26.57
C ALA A 47 16.41 18.87 27.32
N SER A 48 17.32 18.40 28.17
CA SER A 48 18.06 19.28 29.06
C SER A 48 19.24 20.05 28.45
N ASP A 49 19.51 19.94 27.14
CA ASP A 49 20.65 20.67 26.49
C ASP A 49 20.35 21.06 25.00
N ALA A 50 19.16 21.54 24.71
CA ALA A 50 18.92 22.19 23.41
C ALA A 50 19.42 23.63 23.41
N GLY A 51 20.71 23.81 23.30
CA GLY A 51 21.32 25.05 22.81
C GLY A 51 20.86 25.34 21.37
N GLU A 52 20.73 26.62 21.02
CA GLU A 52 20.35 27.08 19.69
C GLU A 52 21.04 26.28 18.60
N ALA A 53 20.26 25.77 17.63
CA ALA A 53 20.77 25.04 16.48
C ALA A 53 21.77 25.93 15.72
N PRO A 54 23.02 25.52 15.53
CA PRO A 54 23.94 26.27 14.69
C PRO A 54 23.46 26.26 13.25
N ALA A 55 23.50 27.43 12.62
CA ALA A 55 23.20 27.61 11.21
C ALA A 55 23.95 26.59 10.35
N ALA A 56 23.28 26.00 9.39
CA ALA A 56 23.82 24.99 8.49
C ALA A 56 25.08 25.52 7.77
N ASP A 57 26.22 25.07 8.20
CA ASP A 57 27.48 25.30 7.50
C ASP A 57 27.58 24.31 6.33
N SER A 58 27.64 24.85 5.13
CA SER A 58 27.59 24.13 3.85
C SER A 58 28.96 23.53 3.49
N SER A 59 29.44 22.55 4.25
CA SER A 59 30.59 21.76 3.87
C SER A 59 30.20 20.30 3.55
N ASP A 60 30.76 19.79 2.49
CA ASP A 60 30.49 18.58 1.69
C ASP A 60 30.59 17.22 2.45
N ASP A 61 30.52 17.20 3.76
CA ASP A 61 30.80 16.03 4.64
C ASP A 61 29.53 15.25 5.04
N SER A 62 28.39 15.54 4.41
CA SER A 62 27.11 14.84 4.64
C SER A 62 26.86 13.65 3.69
N SER A 63 27.78 13.35 2.79
CA SER A 63 27.64 12.25 1.82
C SER A 63 27.87 10.90 2.51
N PHE A 64 26.88 10.01 2.41
CA PHE A 64 26.95 8.65 2.92
C PHE A 64 27.87 7.77 2.08
N ASP A 65 28.99 7.30 2.68
CA ASP A 65 29.82 6.24 2.06
C ASP A 65 29.35 4.86 2.56
N MET A 66 28.60 4.16 1.70
CA MET A 66 28.03 2.85 2.04
C MET A 66 29.08 1.77 2.31
N LEU A 67 30.29 1.90 1.72
CA LEU A 67 31.38 0.93 1.87
C LEU A 67 32.14 1.10 3.19
N ARG A 68 32.17 2.33 3.73
CA ARG A 68 33.01 2.69 4.88
C ARG A 68 32.24 3.18 6.11
N ALA A 69 30.92 3.42 5.99
CA ALA A 69 30.11 3.91 7.10
C ALA A 69 30.23 3.00 8.34
N PRO A 70 30.34 3.56 9.56
CA PRO A 70 30.39 2.79 10.80
C PRO A 70 29.05 2.07 11.02
N LEU A 71 29.10 0.75 11.24
CA LEU A 71 27.93 -0.11 11.29
C LEU A 71 27.23 -0.13 12.64
N MET A 72 28.01 -0.18 13.73
CA MET A 72 27.55 -0.46 15.09
C MET A 72 27.08 0.81 15.82
N ARG A 73 26.24 1.63 15.16
CA ARG A 73 25.71 2.89 15.74
C ARG A 73 24.30 3.20 15.22
N PRO A 74 23.47 3.89 16.01
CA PRO A 74 22.18 4.39 15.51
C PRO A 74 22.41 5.36 14.35
N THR A 75 21.72 5.16 13.25
CA THR A 75 21.90 5.97 12.04
C THR A 75 20.55 6.20 11.35
N LEU A 76 20.31 7.44 10.90
CA LEU A 76 19.20 7.78 10.04
C LEU A 76 19.74 8.12 8.64
N LEU A 77 19.30 7.37 7.64
CA LEU A 77 19.67 7.53 6.26
C LEU A 77 18.52 8.15 5.45
N GLU A 78 18.63 9.44 5.17
CA GLU A 78 17.70 10.13 4.27
C GLU A 78 17.98 9.75 2.83
N ALA A 79 17.08 9.01 2.24
CA ALA A 79 17.23 8.46 0.90
C ALA A 79 16.14 8.99 -0.02
N SER A 80 16.43 10.06 -0.76
CA SER A 80 15.50 10.64 -1.73
C SER A 80 14.99 9.59 -2.75
N ALA A 81 13.95 9.94 -3.50
CA ALA A 81 13.37 9.02 -4.49
C ALA A 81 14.43 8.54 -5.50
N GLY A 82 14.54 7.23 -5.69
CA GLY A 82 15.46 6.64 -6.68
C GLY A 82 16.92 6.58 -6.26
N THR A 83 17.29 6.92 -5.02
CA THR A 83 18.69 6.92 -4.57
C THR A 83 19.20 5.59 -4.04
N GLY A 84 18.41 4.51 -4.17
CA GLY A 84 18.89 3.16 -3.85
C GLY A 84 18.67 2.71 -2.42
N LYS A 85 17.58 3.11 -1.74
CA LYS A 85 17.22 2.66 -0.38
C LYS A 85 17.37 1.16 -0.18
N THR A 86 16.67 0.36 -0.96
CA THR A 86 16.73 -1.12 -0.88
C THR A 86 18.12 -1.66 -1.18
N PHE A 87 18.88 -1.01 -2.07
CA PHE A 87 20.26 -1.38 -2.33
C PHE A 87 21.15 -1.14 -1.11
N SER A 88 20.99 0.00 -0.44
CA SER A 88 21.73 0.31 0.80
C SER A 88 21.44 -0.69 1.90
N ILE A 89 20.17 -1.07 2.10
CA ILE A 89 19.80 -2.06 3.12
C ILE A 89 20.45 -3.42 2.83
N LYS A 90 20.34 -3.95 1.60
CA LYS A 90 20.95 -5.25 1.29
C LYS A 90 22.48 -5.23 1.45
N HIS A 91 23.12 -4.11 1.16
CA HIS A 91 24.57 -3.96 1.30
C HIS A 91 25.01 -3.78 2.76
N LEU A 92 24.23 -3.05 3.57
CA LEU A 92 24.43 -2.98 5.02
C LEU A 92 24.34 -4.37 5.66
N VAL A 93 23.33 -5.16 5.28
CA VAL A 93 23.20 -6.56 5.77
C VAL A 93 24.42 -7.39 5.39
N LEU A 94 24.93 -7.28 4.16
CA LEU A 94 26.15 -7.94 3.73
C LEU A 94 27.34 -7.55 4.63
N ARG A 95 27.50 -6.27 4.92
CA ARG A 95 28.59 -5.76 5.77
C ARG A 95 28.43 -6.22 7.22
N PHE A 96 27.22 -6.21 7.79
CA PHE A 96 26.99 -6.73 9.14
C PHE A 96 27.34 -8.21 9.26
N VAL A 97 27.03 -9.03 8.24
CA VAL A 97 27.42 -10.46 8.22
C VAL A 97 28.94 -10.58 8.11
N ALA A 98 29.55 -9.91 7.14
CA ALA A 98 30.94 -10.11 6.79
C ALA A 98 31.90 -9.45 7.81
N GLU A 99 31.59 -8.23 8.26
CA GLU A 99 32.48 -7.40 9.07
C GLU A 99 32.27 -7.58 10.57
N GLU A 100 30.99 -7.68 11.02
CA GLU A 100 30.61 -7.65 12.45
C GLU A 100 30.15 -9.00 13.00
N ASP A 101 30.17 -10.06 12.17
CA ASP A 101 29.77 -11.42 12.56
C ASP A 101 28.31 -11.52 13.06
N VAL A 102 27.42 -10.70 12.51
CA VAL A 102 26.00 -10.71 12.86
C VAL A 102 25.26 -11.59 11.88
N SER A 103 24.75 -12.75 12.35
CA SER A 103 23.90 -13.61 11.53
C SER A 103 22.60 -12.92 11.15
N VAL A 104 22.08 -13.20 9.95
CA VAL A 104 20.79 -12.68 9.47
C VAL A 104 19.61 -13.01 10.40
N SER A 105 19.70 -14.11 11.17
CA SER A 105 18.70 -14.47 12.20
C SER A 105 18.70 -13.55 13.43
N ARG A 106 19.81 -12.85 13.67
CA ARG A 106 19.95 -11.86 14.75
C ARG A 106 19.77 -10.42 14.30
N MET A 107 19.38 -10.20 13.05
CA MET A 107 19.00 -8.89 12.52
C MET A 107 17.48 -8.78 12.51
N LEU A 108 16.95 -7.66 13.01
CA LEU A 108 15.54 -7.30 12.86
C LEU A 108 15.42 -6.32 11.70
N ILE A 109 14.84 -6.77 10.59
CA ILE A 109 14.64 -5.94 9.40
C ILE A 109 13.14 -5.74 9.22
N MET A 110 12.69 -4.50 9.36
CA MET A 110 11.27 -4.14 9.30
C MET A 110 10.93 -3.45 7.99
N THR A 111 9.81 -3.85 7.39
CA THR A 111 9.25 -3.26 6.16
C THR A 111 7.78 -2.94 6.34
N PHE A 112 7.21 -2.15 5.42
CA PHE A 112 5.82 -1.70 5.54
C PHE A 112 4.79 -2.74 5.07
N THR A 113 5.09 -3.57 4.05
CA THR A 113 4.13 -4.54 3.48
C THR A 113 4.71 -5.95 3.38
N ARG A 114 3.83 -6.98 3.39
CA ARG A 114 4.23 -8.38 3.17
C ARG A 114 4.94 -8.58 1.83
N ALA A 115 4.48 -7.92 0.77
CA ALA A 115 5.11 -7.97 -0.55
C ALA A 115 6.54 -7.39 -0.53
N ALA A 116 6.73 -6.22 0.11
CA ALA A 116 8.04 -5.62 0.29
C ALA A 116 8.97 -6.51 1.14
N THR A 117 8.43 -7.18 2.18
CA THR A 117 9.18 -8.16 3.00
C THR A 117 9.70 -9.30 2.14
N ALA A 118 8.84 -9.92 1.32
CA ALA A 118 9.22 -11.03 0.45
C ALA A 118 10.27 -10.62 -0.61
N GLU A 119 10.07 -9.45 -1.24
CA GLU A 119 11.00 -8.89 -2.20
C GLU A 119 12.37 -8.57 -1.57
N LEU A 120 12.37 -7.91 -0.40
CA LEU A 120 13.60 -7.58 0.32
C LEU A 120 14.35 -8.86 0.73
N LYS A 121 13.63 -9.88 1.22
CA LYS A 121 14.20 -11.19 1.57
C LYS A 121 14.93 -11.82 0.37
N ALA A 122 14.27 -11.89 -0.79
CA ALA A 122 14.88 -12.43 -2.01
C ALA A 122 16.11 -11.62 -2.47
N ARG A 123 16.04 -10.28 -2.40
CA ARG A 123 17.14 -9.39 -2.81
C ARG A 123 18.35 -9.49 -1.88
N ILE A 124 18.14 -9.61 -0.56
CA ILE A 124 19.23 -9.81 0.41
C ILE A 124 19.91 -11.16 0.15
N GLN A 125 19.11 -12.23 0.03
CA GLN A 125 19.65 -13.58 -0.23
C GLN A 125 20.48 -13.62 -1.52
N SER A 126 19.98 -13.04 -2.61
CA SER A 126 20.70 -12.96 -3.88
C SER A 126 22.01 -12.16 -3.74
N HIS A 127 22.00 -11.05 -2.98
CA HIS A 127 23.19 -10.21 -2.77
C HIS A 127 24.27 -10.90 -1.94
N LEU A 128 23.89 -11.62 -0.87
CA LEU A 128 24.81 -12.44 -0.07
C LEU A 128 25.37 -13.60 -0.91
N SER A 129 24.54 -14.27 -1.71
CA SER A 129 24.96 -15.35 -2.62
C SER A 129 25.92 -14.85 -3.69
N ALA A 130 25.69 -13.66 -4.26
CA ALA A 130 26.57 -13.04 -5.24
C ALA A 130 27.97 -12.75 -4.66
N MET A 131 28.03 -12.19 -3.43
CA MET A 131 29.32 -11.95 -2.76
C MET A 131 30.01 -13.27 -2.39
N HIS A 132 29.28 -14.26 -1.88
CA HIS A 132 29.85 -15.58 -1.59
C HIS A 132 30.42 -16.23 -2.86
N GLY A 133 29.68 -16.21 -3.98
CA GLY A 133 30.14 -16.73 -5.26
C GLY A 133 31.35 -15.98 -5.81
N LEU A 134 31.40 -14.66 -5.65
CA LEU A 134 32.55 -13.82 -6.00
C LEU A 134 33.82 -14.17 -5.18
N MET A 135 33.64 -14.35 -3.87
CA MET A 135 34.74 -14.68 -2.94
C MET A 135 35.28 -16.09 -3.12
N THR A 136 34.43 -17.06 -3.51
CA THR A 136 34.81 -18.43 -3.78
C THR A 136 35.26 -18.68 -5.24
N GLY A 137 35.19 -17.68 -6.09
CA GLY A 137 35.51 -17.79 -7.52
C GLY A 137 34.46 -18.53 -8.37
N THR A 138 33.27 -18.78 -7.81
CA THR A 138 32.17 -19.43 -8.54
C THR A 138 31.54 -18.49 -9.56
N PHE A 139 31.54 -17.18 -9.27
CA PHE A 139 31.08 -16.15 -10.18
C PHE A 139 32.27 -15.32 -10.72
N ALA A 140 32.26 -15.04 -12.03
CA ALA A 140 33.23 -14.14 -12.64
C ALA A 140 32.96 -12.69 -12.23
N ASP A 141 34.01 -11.88 -12.19
CA ASP A 141 33.92 -10.45 -11.86
C ASP A 141 32.92 -9.68 -12.76
N SER A 142 32.76 -10.10 -14.01
CA SER A 142 31.81 -9.51 -14.97
C SER A 142 30.33 -9.84 -14.68
N ALA A 143 30.08 -10.82 -13.84
CA ALA A 143 28.71 -11.31 -13.52
C ALA A 143 28.13 -10.66 -12.26
N VAL A 144 28.86 -9.79 -11.56
CA VAL A 144 28.44 -9.16 -10.31
C VAL A 144 28.45 -7.64 -10.35
N ASP A 145 27.70 -7.01 -9.46
CA ASP A 145 27.68 -5.54 -9.33
C ASP A 145 29.08 -4.98 -9.01
N ALA A 146 29.45 -3.86 -9.63
CA ALA A 146 30.73 -3.18 -9.38
C ALA A 146 30.97 -2.86 -7.89
N VAL A 147 29.91 -2.57 -7.15
CA VAL A 147 29.96 -2.29 -5.71
C VAL A 147 30.47 -3.48 -4.90
N LEU A 148 30.15 -4.72 -5.33
CA LEU A 148 30.68 -5.93 -4.68
C LEU A 148 32.18 -6.11 -4.95
N LEU A 149 32.64 -5.72 -6.12
CA LEU A 149 34.07 -5.73 -6.47
C LEU A 149 34.84 -4.70 -5.63
N GLU A 150 34.29 -3.49 -5.51
CA GLU A 150 34.86 -2.42 -4.69
C GLU A 150 34.90 -2.82 -3.21
N GLN A 151 33.84 -3.45 -2.70
CA GLN A 151 33.81 -3.94 -1.31
C GLN A 151 34.84 -5.05 -1.07
N ARG A 152 34.98 -6.00 -2.00
CA ARG A 152 36.03 -7.05 -1.94
C ARG A 152 37.42 -6.42 -1.89
N ALA A 153 37.67 -5.45 -2.76
CA ALA A 153 38.95 -4.73 -2.79
C ALA A 153 39.23 -3.98 -1.49
N LEU A 154 38.22 -3.29 -0.93
CA LEU A 154 38.33 -2.60 0.33
C LEU A 154 38.61 -3.55 1.51
N TRP A 155 37.99 -4.72 1.56
CA TRP A 155 38.27 -5.73 2.58
C TRP A 155 39.70 -6.27 2.48
N ALA A 156 40.21 -6.42 1.26
CA ALA A 156 41.60 -6.81 1.04
C ALA A 156 42.58 -5.73 1.49
N GLU A 157 42.31 -4.45 1.22
CA GLU A 157 43.09 -3.29 1.71
C GLU A 157 43.10 -3.22 3.25
N GLN A 158 41.97 -3.56 3.88
CA GLN A 158 41.81 -3.60 5.36
C GLN A 158 42.48 -4.83 5.98
N GLY A 159 43.01 -5.76 5.18
CA GLY A 159 43.65 -6.98 5.67
C GLY A 159 42.66 -7.99 6.27
N ARG A 160 41.38 -7.92 5.90
CA ARG A 160 40.37 -8.89 6.38
C ARG A 160 40.59 -10.26 5.74
N ASP A 161 40.50 -11.31 6.55
CA ASP A 161 40.69 -12.68 6.07
C ASP A 161 39.51 -13.15 5.18
N PRO A 162 39.74 -13.43 3.89
CA PRO A 162 38.72 -13.92 2.97
C PRO A 162 38.07 -15.23 3.43
N ALA A 163 38.80 -16.12 4.10
CA ALA A 163 38.26 -17.39 4.55
C ALA A 163 37.21 -17.21 5.66
N VAL A 164 37.44 -16.24 6.56
CA VAL A 164 36.49 -15.88 7.62
C VAL A 164 35.22 -15.29 7.00
N ILE A 165 35.34 -14.36 6.04
CA ILE A 165 34.19 -13.74 5.34
C ILE A 165 33.37 -14.83 4.62
N VAL A 166 34.01 -15.73 3.88
CA VAL A 166 33.32 -16.84 3.17
C VAL A 166 32.59 -17.75 4.15
N SER A 167 33.20 -18.05 5.31
CA SER A 167 32.54 -18.86 6.34
C SER A 167 31.30 -18.22 6.91
N ARG A 168 31.37 -16.93 7.27
CA ARG A 168 30.23 -16.15 7.78
C ARG A 168 29.10 -16.02 6.76
N LEU A 169 29.42 -15.75 5.50
CA LEU A 169 28.43 -15.67 4.43
C LEU A 169 27.74 -17.02 4.19
N ARG A 170 28.51 -18.13 4.18
CA ARG A 170 27.96 -19.48 4.02
C ARG A 170 27.05 -19.86 5.17
N GLU A 171 27.42 -19.58 6.40
CA GLU A 171 26.61 -19.82 7.58
C GLU A 171 25.30 -19.03 7.55
N SER A 172 25.37 -17.71 7.25
CA SER A 172 24.18 -16.87 7.11
C SER A 172 23.26 -17.32 5.99
N LEU A 173 23.80 -17.78 4.86
CA LEU A 173 22.98 -18.33 3.78
C LEU A 173 22.30 -19.65 4.16
N ALA A 174 23.00 -20.51 4.90
CA ALA A 174 22.42 -21.77 5.38
C ALA A 174 21.28 -21.56 6.39
N GLN A 175 21.32 -20.46 7.16
CA GLN A 175 20.31 -20.11 8.16
C GLN A 175 19.30 -19.05 7.65
N PHE A 176 19.28 -18.76 6.35
CA PHE A 176 18.54 -17.64 5.79
C PHE A 176 17.01 -17.76 5.96
N ASP A 177 16.48 -18.96 6.08
CA ASP A 177 15.07 -19.19 6.36
C ASP A 177 14.62 -18.63 7.72
N ASN A 178 15.54 -18.52 8.68
CA ASN A 178 15.34 -17.92 9.99
C ASN A 178 15.62 -16.41 10.03
N ALA A 179 15.82 -15.76 8.87
CA ALA A 179 16.10 -14.33 8.82
C ALA A 179 14.97 -13.51 9.46
N GLY A 180 15.34 -12.58 10.33
CA GLY A 180 14.41 -11.73 11.08
C GLY A 180 13.83 -10.59 10.23
N ILE A 181 13.23 -10.91 9.07
CA ILE A 181 12.66 -9.93 8.14
C ILE A 181 11.13 -9.97 8.25
N PHE A 182 10.52 -8.90 8.79
CA PHE A 182 9.11 -8.85 9.13
C PHE A 182 8.47 -7.54 8.69
N THR A 183 7.13 -7.53 8.58
CA THR A 183 6.38 -6.30 8.76
C THR A 183 6.34 -5.95 10.25
N ILE A 184 6.13 -4.67 10.60
CA ILE A 184 6.08 -4.28 12.02
C ILE A 184 5.03 -5.07 12.80
N HIS A 185 3.84 -5.27 12.21
CA HIS A 185 2.77 -6.07 12.82
C HIS A 185 3.15 -7.55 12.95
N GLY A 186 3.83 -8.11 11.94
CA GLY A 186 4.35 -9.47 12.00
C GLY A 186 5.42 -9.66 13.10
N PHE A 187 6.23 -8.63 13.34
CA PHE A 187 7.14 -8.60 14.48
C PHE A 187 6.40 -8.57 15.82
N CYS A 188 5.39 -7.67 15.96
CA CYS A 188 4.60 -7.60 17.18
C CYS A 188 3.89 -8.92 17.48
N GLN A 189 3.25 -9.52 16.47
CA GLN A 189 2.60 -10.82 16.57
C GLN A 189 3.59 -11.90 17.05
N LYS A 190 4.74 -12.00 16.38
CA LYS A 190 5.79 -12.98 16.74
C LYS A 190 6.28 -12.80 18.18
N VAL A 191 6.54 -11.57 18.62
CA VAL A 191 6.98 -11.29 19.98
C VAL A 191 5.93 -11.69 21.02
N LEU A 192 4.64 -11.36 20.76
CA LEU A 192 3.54 -11.69 21.66
C LEU A 192 3.26 -13.19 21.71
N GLU A 193 3.41 -13.92 20.60
CA GLU A 193 3.26 -15.38 20.53
C GLU A 193 4.43 -16.13 21.16
N ASP A 194 5.67 -15.85 20.74
CA ASP A 194 6.88 -16.53 21.20
C ASP A 194 7.10 -16.32 22.70
N ARG A 195 6.62 -15.18 23.24
CA ARG A 195 6.84 -14.76 24.63
C ARG A 195 5.54 -14.61 25.41
N ALA A 196 4.48 -15.33 25.02
CA ALA A 196 3.16 -15.26 25.63
C ALA A 196 3.21 -15.42 27.16
N PHE A 197 4.04 -16.31 27.69
CA PHE A 197 4.22 -16.53 29.13
C PHE A 197 4.93 -15.35 29.85
N THR A 198 5.88 -14.70 29.17
CA THR A 198 6.59 -13.54 29.73
C THR A 198 5.79 -12.26 29.56
N SER A 199 5.05 -12.15 28.47
CA SER A 199 4.20 -10.99 28.16
C SER A 199 2.84 -11.06 28.82
N GLY A 200 2.38 -12.24 29.27
CA GLY A 200 1.02 -12.45 29.82
C GLY A 200 -0.09 -12.28 28.75
N SER A 201 0.25 -12.43 27.47
CA SER A 201 -0.73 -12.30 26.37
C SER A 201 -1.81 -13.37 26.45
N SER A 202 -3.07 -12.99 26.17
CA SER A 202 -4.16 -13.96 26.06
C SER A 202 -3.92 -14.87 24.85
N ILE A 203 -3.88 -16.18 25.11
CA ILE A 203 -3.76 -17.20 24.05
C ILE A 203 -5.17 -17.48 23.49
N GLY A 204 -5.30 -17.60 22.18
CA GLY A 204 -6.56 -18.07 21.56
C GLY A 204 -7.49 -16.96 21.08
N PHE A 205 -6.95 -15.85 20.58
CA PHE A 205 -7.68 -14.85 19.79
C PHE A 205 -7.54 -15.13 18.29
N GLU A 206 -8.55 -14.69 17.53
CA GLU A 206 -8.53 -14.69 16.07
C GLU A 206 -8.05 -13.31 15.60
N LEU A 207 -7.11 -13.29 14.65
CA LEU A 207 -6.63 -12.05 14.04
C LEU A 207 -7.55 -11.68 12.88
N ALA A 208 -8.30 -10.59 13.03
CA ALA A 208 -9.17 -10.07 11.99
C ALA A 208 -8.52 -8.91 11.23
N GLU A 209 -8.68 -8.89 9.92
CA GLU A 209 -8.22 -7.76 9.10
C GLU A 209 -9.04 -6.50 9.33
N ASN A 210 -10.32 -6.65 9.65
CA ASN A 210 -11.19 -5.55 10.07
C ASN A 210 -12.23 -6.02 11.11
N VAL A 211 -12.81 -5.06 11.81
CA VAL A 211 -13.87 -5.26 12.82
C VAL A 211 -15.08 -4.37 12.53
N ASP A 212 -15.34 -4.11 11.24
CA ASP A 212 -16.39 -3.19 10.80
C ASP A 212 -17.76 -3.58 11.35
N ASP A 213 -18.07 -4.88 11.41
CA ASP A 213 -19.31 -5.38 11.98
C ASP A 213 -19.46 -5.00 13.47
N LEU A 214 -18.36 -5.08 14.25
CA LEU A 214 -18.37 -4.68 15.67
C LEU A 214 -18.46 -3.17 15.85
N VAL A 215 -17.84 -2.39 14.94
CA VAL A 215 -17.94 -0.93 14.91
C VAL A 215 -19.36 -0.52 14.59
N GLU A 216 -19.99 -1.10 13.58
CA GLU A 216 -21.39 -0.87 13.23
C GLU A 216 -22.33 -1.24 14.41
N ASP A 217 -22.08 -2.34 15.07
CA ASP A 217 -22.83 -2.77 16.23
C ASP A 217 -22.78 -1.77 17.39
N VAL A 218 -21.58 -1.22 17.70
CA VAL A 218 -21.41 -0.20 18.74
C VAL A 218 -22.15 1.08 18.37
N VAL A 219 -22.02 1.53 17.12
CA VAL A 219 -22.71 2.71 16.62
C VAL A 219 -24.23 2.51 16.66
N ASN A 220 -24.74 1.37 16.21
CA ASN A 220 -26.17 1.06 16.25
C ASN A 220 -26.72 0.95 17.69
N GLU A 221 -25.91 0.42 18.64
CA GLU A 221 -26.25 0.41 20.05
C GLU A 221 -26.36 1.84 20.60
N PHE A 222 -25.37 2.71 20.25
CA PHE A 222 -25.38 4.11 20.66
C PHE A 222 -26.56 4.89 20.06
N ILE A 223 -26.86 4.71 18.77
CA ILE A 223 -28.03 5.32 18.14
C ILE A 223 -29.31 4.96 18.88
N ARG A 224 -29.50 3.67 19.21
CA ARG A 224 -30.68 3.18 19.91
C ARG A 224 -30.80 3.68 21.35
N THR A 225 -29.68 3.75 22.08
CA THR A 225 -29.71 4.06 23.51
C THR A 225 -29.64 5.56 23.78
N SER A 226 -29.01 6.35 22.94
CA SER A 226 -28.76 7.78 23.19
C SER A 226 -29.47 8.68 22.18
N LEU A 227 -29.28 8.48 20.86
CA LEU A 227 -29.81 9.41 19.89
C LEU A 227 -31.32 9.30 19.67
N LEU A 228 -31.92 8.11 19.73
CA LEU A 228 -33.38 7.96 19.63
C LEU A 228 -34.16 8.57 20.79
N GLN A 229 -33.47 8.90 21.89
CA GLN A 229 -34.06 9.53 23.07
C GLN A 229 -34.09 11.06 22.96
N LEU A 230 -33.38 11.67 21.98
CA LEU A 230 -33.37 13.09 21.75
C LEU A 230 -34.78 13.63 21.44
N ARG A 231 -35.13 14.76 22.03
CA ARG A 231 -36.51 15.32 21.97
C ARG A 231 -36.76 16.03 20.65
N GLU A 232 -35.77 16.77 20.16
CA GLU A 232 -35.92 17.60 18.95
C GLU A 232 -35.81 16.78 17.66
N ARG A 233 -36.65 17.14 16.68
CA ARG A 233 -36.72 16.46 15.38
C ARG A 233 -35.45 16.73 14.53
N GLU A 234 -34.87 17.92 14.69
CA GLU A 234 -33.66 18.34 13.97
C GLU A 234 -32.45 17.55 14.49
N ASP A 235 -32.32 17.35 15.79
CA ASP A 235 -31.27 16.50 16.38
C ASP A 235 -31.35 15.04 15.92
N ARG A 236 -32.58 14.53 15.70
CA ARG A 236 -32.78 13.19 15.13
C ARG A 236 -32.32 13.06 13.70
N ALA A 237 -32.16 14.17 12.95
CA ALA A 237 -31.57 14.11 11.60
C ALA A 237 -30.11 13.66 11.62
N ALA A 238 -29.39 13.86 12.73
CA ALA A 238 -28.05 13.32 12.95
C ALA A 238 -28.01 11.78 12.94
N ILE A 239 -29.14 11.11 13.19
CA ILE A 239 -29.31 9.65 13.13
C ILE A 239 -29.33 9.16 11.68
N SER A 240 -29.68 9.99 10.72
CA SER A 240 -29.86 9.62 9.32
C SER A 240 -28.54 9.21 8.61
N ASP A 241 -27.39 9.49 9.22
CA ASP A 241 -26.08 9.12 8.69
C ASP A 241 -25.24 8.32 9.71
N PRO A 242 -25.51 7.02 9.88
CA PRO A 242 -24.69 6.14 10.74
C PRO A 242 -23.22 6.11 10.28
N GLY A 243 -22.94 6.31 8.98
CA GLY A 243 -21.60 6.29 8.42
C GLY A 243 -20.68 7.34 9.04
N LYS A 244 -21.21 8.50 9.39
CA LYS A 244 -20.49 9.56 10.09
C LYS A 244 -19.99 9.11 11.48
N TRP A 245 -20.83 8.46 12.25
CA TRP A 245 -20.49 7.94 13.59
C TRP A 245 -19.48 6.79 13.52
N ILE A 246 -19.59 5.94 12.50
CA ILE A 246 -18.63 4.86 12.20
C ILE A 246 -17.26 5.45 11.89
N GLU A 247 -17.20 6.48 11.05
CA GLU A 247 -15.94 7.17 10.69
C GLU A 247 -15.29 7.80 11.92
N ILE A 248 -16.06 8.47 12.77
CA ILE A 248 -15.59 9.07 14.03
C ILE A 248 -15.02 7.99 14.96
N LEU A 249 -15.74 6.88 15.17
CA LEU A 249 -15.26 5.81 16.03
C LEU A 249 -13.96 5.18 15.52
N LYS A 250 -13.84 4.97 14.21
CA LYS A 250 -12.61 4.47 13.59
C LYS A 250 -11.42 5.41 13.82
N GLN A 251 -11.64 6.73 13.75
CA GLN A 251 -10.61 7.73 14.03
C GLN A 251 -10.18 7.72 15.51
N LEU A 252 -11.14 7.59 16.43
CA LEU A 252 -10.86 7.52 17.88
C LEU A 252 -10.03 6.27 18.24
N MET A 253 -10.21 5.16 17.52
CA MET A 253 -9.48 3.91 17.77
C MET A 253 -8.05 3.90 17.23
N ALA A 254 -7.70 4.86 16.37
CA ALA A 254 -6.41 4.86 15.66
C ALA A 254 -5.20 5.24 16.55
N ALA A 255 -5.39 5.66 17.80
CA ALA A 255 -4.29 6.04 18.69
C ALA A 255 -4.64 5.87 20.16
N PRO A 256 -3.71 5.39 21.02
CA PRO A 256 -3.87 5.35 22.48
C PRO A 256 -3.92 6.76 23.07
N ASP A 257 -4.71 6.94 24.13
CA ASP A 257 -4.93 8.23 24.79
C ASP A 257 -3.63 8.90 25.29
N ASP A 258 -2.65 8.12 25.72
CA ASP A 258 -1.37 8.60 26.25
C ASP A 258 -0.37 9.06 25.19
N LEU A 259 -0.54 8.64 23.93
CA LEU A 259 0.26 9.12 22.79
C LEU A 259 -0.42 10.26 22.03
N VAL A 260 -1.69 10.54 22.31
CA VAL A 260 -2.49 11.61 21.72
C VAL A 260 -3.11 12.45 22.84
N PRO A 261 -2.33 13.32 23.48
CA PRO A 261 -2.70 13.95 24.74
C PRO A 261 -3.81 14.99 24.64
N SER A 262 -4.32 15.34 23.45
CA SER A 262 -5.43 16.27 23.36
C SER A 262 -6.40 15.91 22.23
N THR A 263 -7.65 15.65 22.60
CA THR A 263 -8.76 15.54 21.66
C THR A 263 -9.54 16.85 21.67
N ILE A 264 -9.56 17.55 20.54
CA ILE A 264 -10.39 18.74 20.34
C ILE A 264 -11.73 18.25 19.80
N VAL A 265 -12.81 18.54 20.49
CA VAL A 265 -14.17 18.17 20.09
C VAL A 265 -14.92 19.43 19.69
N SER A 266 -15.32 19.53 18.41
CA SER A 266 -16.23 20.58 17.95
C SER A 266 -17.66 20.11 18.16
N LEU A 267 -18.38 20.76 19.10
CA LEU A 267 -19.70 20.34 19.54
C LEU A 267 -20.79 20.84 18.58
N PRO A 268 -21.90 20.07 18.42
CA PRO A 268 -23.10 20.56 17.77
C PRO A 268 -23.76 21.70 18.55
N GLU A 269 -24.56 22.51 17.86
CA GLU A 269 -25.25 23.66 18.49
C GLU A 269 -26.29 23.24 19.54
N SER A 270 -26.93 22.07 19.38
CA SER A 270 -27.89 21.55 20.32
C SER A 270 -27.19 20.98 21.55
N PRO A 271 -27.53 21.44 22.79
CA PRO A 271 -26.94 20.94 24.03
C PRO A 271 -27.17 19.42 24.28
N GLU A 272 -28.37 18.92 23.92
CA GLU A 272 -28.68 17.48 24.08
C GLU A 272 -27.82 16.64 23.15
N LEU A 273 -27.67 17.04 21.88
CA LEU A 273 -26.83 16.34 20.92
C LEU A 273 -25.35 16.49 21.25
N ALA A 274 -24.90 17.66 21.74
CA ALA A 274 -23.54 17.87 22.21
C ALA A 274 -23.16 16.92 23.36
N ALA A 275 -24.05 16.79 24.36
CA ALA A 275 -23.84 15.85 25.46
C ALA A 275 -23.81 14.38 25.00
N ALA A 276 -24.68 14.00 24.05
CA ALA A 276 -24.66 12.67 23.46
C ALA A 276 -23.36 12.41 22.69
N PHE A 277 -22.88 13.42 21.94
CA PHE A 277 -21.65 13.33 21.19
C PHE A 277 -20.41 13.18 22.08
N GLN A 278 -20.31 13.99 23.16
CA GLN A 278 -19.25 13.84 24.16
C GLN A 278 -19.24 12.46 24.81
N ASN A 279 -20.42 11.95 25.17
CA ASN A 279 -20.57 10.60 25.71
C ASN A 279 -20.12 9.53 24.72
N PHE A 280 -20.44 9.71 23.42
CA PHE A 280 -19.98 8.80 22.38
C PHE A 280 -18.45 8.77 22.26
N VAL A 281 -17.81 9.93 22.20
CA VAL A 281 -16.34 10.04 22.11
C VAL A 281 -15.67 9.31 23.29
N LYS A 282 -16.24 9.41 24.49
CA LYS A 282 -15.67 8.79 25.71
C LYS A 282 -15.96 7.29 25.84
N GLU A 283 -17.18 6.85 25.51
CA GLU A 283 -17.63 5.50 25.87
C GLU A 283 -17.58 4.51 24.68
N ALA A 284 -17.74 4.97 23.43
CA ALA A 284 -17.77 4.08 22.27
C ALA A 284 -16.45 3.30 22.07
N PRO A 285 -15.24 3.89 22.22
CA PRO A 285 -13.98 3.14 22.14
C PRO A 285 -13.88 2.03 23.18
N LYS A 286 -14.30 2.31 24.44
CA LYS A 286 -14.29 1.31 25.53
C LYS A 286 -15.24 0.16 25.25
N ARG A 287 -16.42 0.50 24.72
CA ARG A 287 -17.43 -0.50 24.33
C ARG A 287 -16.96 -1.38 23.19
N LEU A 288 -16.28 -0.80 22.21
CA LEU A 288 -15.68 -1.56 21.11
C LEU A 288 -14.57 -2.50 21.60
N ALA A 289 -13.68 -2.00 22.46
CA ALA A 289 -12.66 -2.83 23.09
C ALA A 289 -13.25 -3.99 23.90
N GLN A 290 -14.37 -3.77 24.59
CA GLN A 290 -15.10 -4.82 25.30
C GLN A 290 -15.66 -5.86 24.32
N LYS A 291 -16.35 -5.44 23.23
CA LYS A 291 -16.90 -6.33 22.22
C LYS A 291 -15.81 -7.17 21.51
N LYS A 292 -14.66 -6.56 21.20
CA LYS A 292 -13.50 -7.29 20.67
C LYS A 292 -13.03 -8.41 21.63
N ARG A 293 -12.97 -8.13 22.94
CA ARG A 293 -12.61 -9.14 23.94
C ARG A 293 -13.65 -10.25 24.05
N GLU A 294 -14.94 -9.92 24.03
CA GLU A 294 -16.05 -10.88 24.05
C GLU A 294 -16.03 -11.79 22.83
N ALA A 295 -15.77 -11.23 21.66
CA ALA A 295 -15.63 -11.96 20.39
C ALA A 295 -14.28 -12.71 20.25
N ARG A 296 -13.32 -12.50 21.16
CA ARG A 296 -11.93 -13.01 21.09
C ARG A 296 -11.22 -12.65 19.79
N VAL A 297 -11.45 -11.42 19.31
CA VAL A 297 -10.88 -10.90 18.07
C VAL A 297 -9.91 -9.78 18.39
N LYS A 298 -8.75 -9.74 17.70
CA LYS A 298 -7.79 -8.64 17.71
C LYS A 298 -7.55 -8.16 16.29
N THR A 299 -7.34 -6.86 16.13
CA THR A 299 -6.83 -6.28 14.89
C THR A 299 -5.30 -6.20 14.92
N PHE A 300 -4.69 -5.87 13.79
CA PHE A 300 -3.25 -5.63 13.72
C PHE A 300 -2.81 -4.47 14.63
N ASP A 301 -3.62 -3.41 14.71
CA ASP A 301 -3.35 -2.27 15.59
C ASP A 301 -3.44 -2.66 17.07
N ASP A 302 -4.36 -3.53 17.43
CA ASP A 302 -4.46 -4.04 18.81
C ASP A 302 -3.19 -4.77 19.26
N LEU A 303 -2.52 -5.52 18.35
CA LEU A 303 -1.24 -6.18 18.65
C LEU A 303 -0.13 -5.18 18.94
N LEU A 304 -0.10 -4.09 18.15
CA LEU A 304 0.89 -3.04 18.32
C LEU A 304 0.70 -2.29 19.64
N ILE A 305 -0.55 -1.92 19.95
CA ILE A 305 -0.92 -1.25 21.20
C ILE A 305 -0.60 -2.16 22.40
N GLU A 306 -0.96 -3.44 22.33
CA GLU A 306 -0.68 -4.39 23.42
C GLU A 306 0.81 -4.53 23.67
N LEU A 307 1.64 -4.64 22.63
CA LEU A 307 3.10 -4.70 22.80
C LEU A 307 3.64 -3.41 23.42
N TYR A 308 3.16 -2.25 22.97
CA TYR A 308 3.55 -0.96 23.53
C TYR A 308 3.21 -0.86 25.02
N GLU A 309 1.98 -1.16 25.42
CA GLU A 309 1.55 -1.14 26.82
C GLU A 309 2.39 -2.06 27.71
N ARG A 310 2.71 -3.27 27.22
CA ARG A 310 3.54 -4.23 27.96
C ARG A 310 4.99 -3.79 28.10
N LEU A 311 5.55 -3.12 27.07
CA LEU A 311 6.89 -2.55 27.12
C LEU A 311 6.97 -1.30 27.99
N ARG A 312 5.84 -0.58 28.14
CA ARG A 312 5.75 0.57 29.04
C ARG A 312 5.68 0.12 30.51
N GLY A 313 4.87 -0.88 30.79
CA GLY A 313 4.52 -1.29 32.15
C GLY A 313 3.66 -0.24 32.86
N ASP A 314 3.13 -0.58 34.04
CA ASP A 314 2.41 0.35 34.90
C ASP A 314 3.42 1.17 35.72
N PRO A 315 3.44 2.51 35.57
CA PRO A 315 4.36 3.36 36.36
C PRO A 315 4.16 3.23 37.88
N ALA A 316 2.94 2.93 38.32
CA ALA A 316 2.63 2.77 39.74
C ALA A 316 3.02 1.40 40.30
N ASP A 317 3.18 0.37 39.45
CA ASP A 317 3.50 -1.00 39.85
C ASP A 317 4.95 -1.38 39.53
N ALA A 318 5.76 -1.61 40.57
CA ALA A 318 7.16 -2.00 40.44
C ALA A 318 7.34 -3.37 39.75
N GLU A 319 6.44 -4.33 39.99
CA GLU A 319 6.51 -5.64 39.34
C GLU A 319 6.18 -5.55 37.84
N SER A 320 5.17 -4.76 37.47
CA SER A 320 4.83 -4.47 36.07
C SER A 320 6.02 -3.84 35.33
N ARG A 321 6.70 -2.86 35.93
CA ARG A 321 7.93 -2.26 35.36
C ARG A 321 9.06 -3.28 35.18
N ALA A 322 9.27 -4.14 36.19
CA ALA A 322 10.26 -5.20 36.10
C ALA A 322 9.94 -6.22 35.01
N GLN A 323 8.66 -6.54 34.79
CA GLN A 323 8.22 -7.40 33.69
C GLN A 323 8.43 -6.75 32.34
N ALA A 324 8.12 -5.46 32.21
CA ALA A 324 8.37 -4.68 31.00
C ALA A 324 9.86 -4.67 30.61
N GLU A 325 10.75 -4.46 31.60
CA GLU A 325 12.19 -4.48 31.34
C GLU A 325 12.71 -5.89 31.00
N ARG A 326 12.23 -6.95 31.65
CA ARG A 326 12.55 -8.34 31.28
C ARG A 326 12.12 -8.67 29.86
N LEU A 327 10.93 -8.23 29.44
CA LEU A 327 10.45 -8.39 28.07
C LEU A 327 11.35 -7.63 27.09
N ALA A 328 11.65 -6.37 27.37
CA ALA A 328 12.51 -5.55 26.54
C ALA A 328 13.92 -6.15 26.39
N GLU A 329 14.53 -6.61 27.48
CA GLU A 329 15.85 -7.25 27.45
C GLU A 329 15.84 -8.54 26.66
N SER A 330 14.80 -9.34 26.80
CA SER A 330 14.62 -10.58 26.04
C SER A 330 14.51 -10.33 24.53
N ILE A 331 13.93 -9.20 24.11
CA ILE A 331 13.85 -8.80 22.69
C ILE A 331 15.23 -8.30 22.21
N ARG A 332 15.88 -7.43 22.99
CA ARG A 332 17.22 -6.89 22.67
C ARG A 332 18.27 -7.99 22.51
N SER A 333 18.26 -8.99 23.39
CA SER A 333 19.19 -10.11 23.30
C SER A 333 18.97 -10.99 22.06
N ALA A 334 17.75 -11.05 21.52
CA ALA A 334 17.45 -11.79 20.30
C ALA A 334 17.93 -11.06 19.03
N PHE A 335 17.89 -9.72 19.03
CA PHE A 335 18.23 -8.93 17.86
C PHE A 335 19.37 -7.97 18.14
N SER A 336 20.52 -8.19 17.51
CA SER A 336 21.73 -7.38 17.71
C SER A 336 21.74 -6.13 16.83
N VAL A 337 21.01 -6.11 15.74
CA VAL A 337 20.93 -5.02 14.77
C VAL A 337 19.49 -4.85 14.31
N VAL A 338 19.07 -3.60 14.12
CA VAL A 338 17.74 -3.23 13.65
C VAL A 338 17.84 -2.37 12.40
N LEU A 339 17.12 -2.72 11.33
CA LEU A 339 16.99 -1.91 10.12
C LEU A 339 15.49 -1.68 9.85
N VAL A 340 15.11 -0.43 9.63
CA VAL A 340 13.71 -0.05 9.35
C VAL A 340 13.66 0.61 7.99
N ASP A 341 13.02 -0.07 7.03
CA ASP A 341 12.80 0.47 5.68
C ASP A 341 11.52 1.31 5.62
N GLU A 342 11.48 2.27 4.70
CA GLU A 342 10.38 3.21 4.50
C GLU A 342 9.93 3.88 5.83
N PHE A 343 10.92 4.27 6.65
CA PHE A 343 10.69 4.77 8.01
C PHE A 343 9.75 5.99 8.07
N GLN A 344 9.63 6.79 7.01
CA GLN A 344 8.69 7.91 6.93
C GLN A 344 7.22 7.52 7.00
N ASP A 345 6.90 6.23 6.90
CA ASP A 345 5.53 5.71 6.99
C ASP A 345 5.22 5.12 8.38
N THR A 346 6.13 5.31 9.33
CA THR A 346 6.00 4.82 10.71
C THR A 346 5.03 5.72 11.50
N ASP A 347 4.15 5.10 12.28
CA ASP A 347 3.26 5.79 13.21
C ASP A 347 3.93 6.03 14.58
N PRO A 348 3.36 6.88 15.44
CA PRO A 348 3.92 7.19 16.77
C PRO A 348 4.11 5.98 17.69
N ILE A 349 3.19 5.00 17.66
CA ILE A 349 3.26 3.80 18.52
C ILE A 349 4.40 2.89 18.06
N GLN A 350 4.52 2.68 16.75
CA GLN A 350 5.60 1.90 16.16
C GLN A 350 6.96 2.48 16.55
N TYR A 351 7.09 3.80 16.45
CA TYR A 351 8.32 4.47 16.86
C TYR A 351 8.56 4.37 18.37
N ALA A 352 7.53 4.53 19.20
CA ALA A 352 7.64 4.39 20.64
C ALA A 352 8.14 3.00 21.06
N VAL A 353 7.66 1.93 20.40
CA VAL A 353 8.15 0.56 20.59
C VAL A 353 9.64 0.45 20.22
N ILE A 354 10.02 0.95 19.02
CA ILE A 354 11.42 0.91 18.56
C ILE A 354 12.32 1.72 19.49
N ARG A 355 11.90 2.93 19.86
CA ARG A 355 12.63 3.83 20.75
C ARG A 355 12.88 3.19 22.12
N ARG A 356 11.82 2.62 22.73
CA ARG A 356 11.88 1.94 24.02
C ARG A 356 12.81 0.72 24.02
N LEU A 357 12.81 -0.02 22.93
CA LEU A 357 13.63 -1.22 22.79
C LEU A 357 15.09 -0.90 22.50
N PHE A 358 15.37 0.00 21.54
CA PHE A 358 16.69 0.06 20.90
C PHE A 358 17.40 1.42 20.97
N LEU A 359 16.70 2.55 21.23
CA LEU A 359 17.32 3.87 21.32
C LEU A 359 17.56 4.29 22.76
N ARG A 360 18.46 3.59 23.46
CA ARG A 360 18.83 3.89 24.86
C ARG A 360 20.10 4.76 24.92
N LYS A 361 20.14 5.78 25.78
CA LYS A 361 21.30 6.68 25.91
C LYS A 361 22.58 5.98 26.33
N ARG A 362 22.49 5.04 27.27
CA ARG A 362 23.69 4.41 27.86
C ARG A 362 24.28 3.28 27.01
N GLU A 363 23.44 2.58 26.26
CA GLU A 363 23.82 1.44 25.40
C GLU A 363 22.96 1.44 24.13
N PRO A 364 23.22 2.35 23.18
CA PRO A 364 22.42 2.40 21.98
C PRO A 364 22.70 1.19 21.11
N HIS A 365 21.63 0.49 20.70
CA HIS A 365 21.72 -0.57 19.71
C HIS A 365 22.03 0.02 18.33
N PRO A 366 22.69 -0.72 17.44
CA PRO A 366 22.79 -0.36 16.03
C PRO A 366 21.41 -0.37 15.38
N VAL A 367 20.79 0.80 15.24
CA VAL A 367 19.51 0.98 14.57
C VAL A 367 19.71 1.82 13.32
N TRP A 368 19.23 1.34 12.19
CA TRP A 368 19.30 2.03 10.91
C TRP A 368 17.90 2.37 10.43
N PHE A 369 17.55 3.65 10.47
CA PHE A 369 16.34 4.17 9.88
C PHE A 369 16.62 4.57 8.44
N VAL A 370 15.92 4.00 7.47
CA VAL A 370 16.06 4.32 6.06
C VAL A 370 14.73 4.85 5.54
N GLY A 371 14.72 6.09 5.04
CA GLY A 371 13.47 6.71 4.60
C GLY A 371 13.66 8.02 3.86
N ASP A 372 12.55 8.54 3.33
CA ASP A 372 12.48 9.85 2.69
C ASP A 372 11.27 10.62 3.23
N PRO A 373 11.46 11.62 4.10
CA PRO A 373 10.34 12.38 4.67
C PRO A 373 9.48 13.08 3.62
N LYS A 374 10.03 13.36 2.43
CA LYS A 374 9.32 13.92 1.29
C LYS A 374 8.34 12.91 0.65
N GLN A 375 8.48 11.62 0.97
CA GLN A 375 7.59 10.54 0.51
C GLN A 375 6.58 10.07 1.59
N ALA A 376 6.43 10.81 2.69
CA ALA A 376 5.42 10.56 3.73
C ALA A 376 4.02 10.92 3.22
N ILE A 377 3.26 9.93 2.71
CA ILE A 377 1.93 10.09 2.10
C ILE A 377 0.88 9.13 2.66
N TYR A 378 1.16 8.43 3.77
CA TYR A 378 0.25 7.47 4.40
C TYR A 378 -0.34 7.97 5.72
N ARG A 379 -0.55 9.29 5.87
CA ARG A 379 -1.18 9.88 7.04
C ARG A 379 -2.55 9.28 7.34
N PHE A 380 -3.33 8.96 6.31
CA PHE A 380 -4.63 8.29 6.44
C PHE A 380 -4.54 6.86 7.00
N ARG A 381 -3.32 6.28 7.10
CA ARG A 381 -3.01 5.00 7.75
C ARG A 381 -2.28 5.18 9.08
N GLY A 382 -2.31 6.37 9.67
CA GLY A 382 -1.64 6.65 10.94
C GLY A 382 -0.17 7.08 10.84
N ALA A 383 0.46 7.02 9.66
CA ALA A 383 1.83 7.49 9.48
C ALA A 383 1.95 8.99 9.81
N ASP A 384 3.02 9.37 10.47
CA ASP A 384 3.19 10.71 10.98
C ASP A 384 4.60 11.27 10.70
N LEU A 385 4.65 12.40 9.97
CA LEU A 385 5.90 13.06 9.64
C LEU A 385 6.66 13.56 10.88
N GLU A 386 5.93 13.99 11.92
CA GLU A 386 6.56 14.44 13.17
C GLU A 386 7.30 13.30 13.88
N THR A 387 6.80 12.09 13.76
CA THR A 387 7.48 10.88 14.24
C THR A 387 8.84 10.69 13.55
N TYR A 388 8.91 10.91 12.25
CA TYR A 388 10.19 10.87 11.51
C TYR A 388 11.15 11.97 11.99
N LEU A 389 10.65 13.21 12.13
CA LEU A 389 11.46 14.34 12.59
C LEU A 389 11.90 14.19 14.05
N ARG A 390 11.08 13.58 14.89
CA ARG A 390 11.46 13.23 16.27
C ARG A 390 12.59 12.20 16.28
N ALA A 391 12.47 11.13 15.51
CA ALA A 391 13.53 10.11 15.41
C ALA A 391 14.86 10.71 14.92
N ARG A 392 14.79 11.64 13.95
CA ARG A 392 15.97 12.39 13.50
C ARG A 392 16.64 13.14 14.65
N ARG A 393 15.87 13.90 15.42
CA ARG A 393 16.36 14.63 16.60
C ARG A 393 16.93 13.69 17.67
N ASP A 394 16.25 12.58 17.95
CA ASP A 394 16.69 11.58 18.93
C ASP A 394 18.04 10.96 18.50
N VAL A 395 18.22 10.63 17.21
CA VAL A 395 19.49 10.14 16.68
C VAL A 395 20.58 11.22 16.78
N GLU A 396 20.31 12.46 16.36
CA GLU A 396 21.28 13.58 16.46
C GLU A 396 21.72 13.82 17.90
N ALA A 397 20.81 13.77 18.87
CA ALA A 397 21.09 13.97 20.30
C ALA A 397 22.03 12.89 20.88
N LEU A 398 21.92 11.63 20.44
CA LEU A 398 22.80 10.54 20.87
C LEU A 398 24.26 10.81 20.46
N TYR A 399 24.51 11.52 19.37
CA TYR A 399 25.87 11.85 18.91
C TYR A 399 26.44 13.10 19.58
N GLN A 400 25.62 14.08 19.93
CA GLN A 400 26.05 15.28 20.66
C GLN A 400 26.56 14.94 22.05
N THR A 401 25.90 14.02 22.74
CA THR A 401 26.30 13.56 24.10
C THR A 401 27.58 12.73 24.10
N ALA A 402 27.90 12.05 23.00
CA ALA A 402 29.07 11.15 22.95
C ALA A 402 30.40 11.84 22.61
N GLY A 403 30.46 13.17 22.45
CA GLY A 403 31.68 13.91 22.13
C GLY A 403 32.39 13.50 20.84
N SER A 404 31.70 12.82 19.93
CA SER A 404 32.25 12.25 18.70
C SER A 404 32.26 13.27 17.57
N GLY A 405 33.07 14.31 17.66
CA GLY A 405 33.16 15.52 16.84
C GLY A 405 33.14 15.38 15.30
N ARG A 406 32.93 14.23 14.73
CA ARG A 406 32.93 13.97 13.27
C ARG A 406 31.71 13.23 12.71
N PHE A 407 30.87 12.65 13.57
CA PHE A 407 29.70 11.85 13.10
C PHE A 407 28.41 12.47 13.61
N ARG A 408 27.49 12.79 12.69
CA ARG A 408 26.19 13.42 13.00
C ARG A 408 25.03 12.42 13.13
N GLY A 409 25.22 11.13 12.85
CA GLY A 409 24.18 10.10 12.89
C GLY A 409 23.12 10.19 11.77
N VAL A 410 23.05 11.33 11.07
CA VAL A 410 22.12 11.57 9.97
C VAL A 410 22.90 11.78 8.69
N TYR A 411 22.61 10.98 7.67
CA TYR A 411 23.26 11.01 6.37
C TYR A 411 22.25 11.07 5.24
N ALA A 412 22.66 11.55 4.06
CA ALA A 412 21.83 11.63 2.88
C ALA A 412 22.40 10.84 1.70
N LEU A 413 21.53 10.10 0.99
CA LEU A 413 21.85 9.52 -0.31
C LEU A 413 21.60 10.55 -1.40
N THR A 414 22.64 10.94 -2.14
CA THR A 414 22.59 12.02 -3.11
C THR A 414 22.61 11.56 -4.57
N THR A 415 22.83 10.26 -4.86
CA THR A 415 22.90 9.74 -6.23
C THR A 415 21.61 9.03 -6.62
N ASN A 416 20.92 9.55 -7.63
CA ASN A 416 19.69 8.96 -8.20
C ASN A 416 20.04 7.93 -9.27
N TYR A 417 19.62 6.68 -9.06
CA TYR A 417 19.83 5.55 -10.00
C TYR A 417 18.57 5.23 -10.82
N ARG A 418 17.46 5.94 -10.60
CA ARG A 418 16.19 5.73 -11.30
C ARG A 418 16.06 6.57 -12.54
N SER A 419 16.19 7.88 -12.36
CA SER A 419 15.81 8.85 -13.38
C SER A 419 17.01 9.29 -14.22
N SER A 420 16.72 9.63 -15.48
CA SER A 420 17.73 10.13 -16.42
C SER A 420 18.32 11.46 -15.96
N PRO A 421 19.56 11.80 -16.39
CA PRO A 421 20.23 13.02 -15.97
C PRO A 421 19.40 14.29 -16.20
N ASP A 422 18.79 14.42 -17.36
CA ASP A 422 18.02 15.61 -17.72
C ASP A 422 16.72 15.71 -16.93
N LEU A 423 16.05 14.59 -16.66
CA LEU A 423 14.85 14.58 -15.79
C LEU A 423 15.21 14.93 -14.34
N VAL A 424 16.34 14.44 -13.83
CA VAL A 424 16.83 14.81 -12.49
C VAL A 424 17.15 16.30 -12.42
N ARG A 425 17.81 16.87 -13.46
CA ARG A 425 18.06 18.31 -13.53
C ARG A 425 16.77 19.13 -13.57
N ALA A 426 15.76 18.66 -14.32
CA ALA A 426 14.46 19.31 -14.37
C ALA A 426 13.76 19.27 -12.98
N PHE A 427 13.82 18.13 -12.27
CA PHE A 427 13.27 18.02 -10.91
C PHE A 427 14.02 18.89 -9.90
N ASN A 428 15.36 18.90 -9.93
CA ASN A 428 16.15 19.77 -9.06
C ASN A 428 15.78 21.24 -9.29
N ALA A 429 15.67 21.68 -10.54
CA ALA A 429 15.27 23.04 -10.87
C ALA A 429 13.85 23.36 -10.38
N PHE A 430 12.90 22.45 -10.56
CA PHE A 430 11.51 22.61 -10.10
C PHE A 430 11.43 22.76 -8.58
N TRP A 431 12.00 21.81 -7.83
CA TRP A 431 11.87 21.77 -6.38
C TRP A 431 12.75 22.77 -5.62
N ARG A 432 13.76 23.35 -6.29
CA ARG A 432 14.59 24.46 -5.76
C ARG A 432 14.08 25.85 -6.10
N THR A 433 13.03 25.97 -6.90
CA THR A 433 12.50 27.29 -7.29
C THR A 433 12.04 28.09 -6.08
N ALA A 434 11.47 27.42 -5.07
CA ALA A 434 11.11 28.02 -3.80
C ALA A 434 12.03 27.57 -2.66
N PRO A 435 12.28 28.39 -1.64
CA PRO A 435 13.07 28.00 -0.46
C PRO A 435 12.39 26.87 0.33
N ASN A 436 11.05 26.89 0.45
CA ASN A 436 10.26 25.91 1.21
C ASN A 436 9.24 25.22 0.29
N PRO A 437 9.68 24.35 -0.64
CA PRO A 437 8.77 23.76 -1.63
C PRO A 437 7.73 22.82 -1.02
N PHE A 438 7.97 22.27 0.18
CA PHE A 438 7.05 21.40 0.93
C PHE A 438 6.20 22.17 1.96
N LEU A 439 6.24 23.50 1.96
CA LEU A 439 5.53 24.40 2.88
C LEU A 439 5.98 24.26 4.36
N ARG A 440 7.17 23.70 4.58
CA ARG A 440 7.79 23.47 5.91
C ARG A 440 9.26 23.87 5.90
N GLU A 441 9.71 24.54 6.95
CA GLU A 441 11.11 24.97 7.10
C GLU A 441 12.03 23.81 7.46
N ASP A 442 11.50 22.81 8.21
CA ASP A 442 12.22 21.63 8.67
C ASP A 442 12.29 20.48 7.62
N LEU A 443 11.71 20.69 6.41
CA LEU A 443 11.70 19.76 5.30
C LEU A 443 12.29 20.38 4.03
N ALA A 444 13.60 20.44 3.96
CA ALA A 444 14.31 20.98 2.80
C ALA A 444 14.34 19.98 1.62
N TYR A 445 14.41 20.52 0.40
CA TYR A 445 14.70 19.72 -0.78
C TYR A 445 16.21 19.51 -0.89
N LEU A 446 16.64 18.25 -0.86
CA LEU A 446 18.03 17.88 -1.11
C LEU A 446 18.23 17.61 -2.60
N GLU A 447 19.18 18.31 -3.20
CA GLU A 447 19.53 18.12 -4.59
C GLU A 447 20.20 16.74 -4.79
N VAL A 448 19.77 16.03 -5.83
CA VAL A 448 20.31 14.72 -6.17
C VAL A 448 21.05 14.75 -7.50
N LYS A 449 22.15 13.98 -7.60
CA LYS A 449 22.90 13.77 -8.83
C LYS A 449 22.38 12.52 -9.54
N SER A 450 22.26 12.51 -10.85
CA SER A 450 21.89 11.30 -11.57
C SER A 450 23.08 10.39 -11.80
N SER A 451 22.85 9.09 -11.76
CA SER A 451 23.82 8.11 -12.22
C SER A 451 24.09 8.29 -13.74
N PRO A 452 25.32 8.33 -14.19
CA PRO A 452 25.66 8.45 -15.62
C PRO A 452 25.22 7.24 -16.45
N LYS A 453 24.85 6.12 -15.81
CA LYS A 453 24.36 4.91 -16.47
C LYS A 453 22.93 5.03 -16.99
N ASN A 454 22.17 6.03 -16.56
CA ASN A 454 20.77 6.21 -16.95
C ASN A 454 20.66 7.00 -18.26
N LEU A 455 20.16 6.37 -19.32
CA LEU A 455 19.88 7.07 -20.57
C LEU A 455 18.50 7.76 -20.53
N PRO A 456 18.35 8.94 -21.15
CA PRO A 456 17.07 9.63 -21.29
C PRO A 456 16.14 8.94 -22.29
N LEU A 457 14.90 9.43 -22.40
CA LEU A 457 14.04 9.19 -23.55
C LEU A 457 14.68 9.87 -24.76
N MET A 458 14.74 9.19 -25.89
CA MET A 458 15.44 9.67 -27.09
C MET A 458 14.50 9.82 -28.26
N GLN A 459 14.76 10.79 -29.10
CA GLN A 459 14.04 11.05 -30.34
C GLN A 459 14.98 10.93 -31.54
N LYS A 460 14.59 10.12 -32.52
CA LYS A 460 15.26 10.01 -33.80
C LYS A 460 14.69 11.05 -34.79
N ARG A 461 15.53 11.88 -35.32
CA ARG A 461 15.16 12.88 -36.34
C ARG A 461 15.03 12.24 -37.73
N PRO A 462 14.37 12.92 -38.70
CA PRO A 462 14.30 12.47 -40.08
C PRO A 462 15.67 12.30 -40.75
N ASP A 463 16.68 13.06 -40.32
CA ASP A 463 18.08 12.94 -40.75
C ASP A 463 18.85 11.73 -40.18
N GLY A 464 18.16 10.94 -39.34
CA GLY A 464 18.72 9.78 -38.64
C GLY A 464 19.44 10.09 -37.33
N ALA A 465 19.66 11.34 -36.97
CA ALA A 465 20.30 11.73 -35.72
C ALA A 465 19.44 11.39 -34.49
N ILE A 466 20.05 10.79 -33.45
CA ILE A 466 19.41 10.46 -32.20
C ILE A 466 19.76 11.52 -31.16
N MET A 467 18.78 12.23 -30.67
CA MET A 467 18.90 13.26 -29.64
C MET A 467 17.97 12.99 -28.45
N ASP A 468 18.22 13.68 -27.36
CA ASP A 468 17.41 13.57 -26.16
C ASP A 468 16.03 14.20 -26.39
N ALA A 469 14.96 13.53 -25.92
CA ALA A 469 13.62 14.09 -25.92
C ALA A 469 13.42 14.99 -24.69
N VAL A 470 12.42 15.88 -24.73
CA VAL A 470 12.05 16.73 -23.57
C VAL A 470 11.68 15.84 -22.39
N PRO A 471 12.35 15.94 -21.23
CA PRO A 471 12.10 15.03 -20.11
C PRO A 471 10.88 15.41 -19.29
N PHE A 472 10.50 16.69 -19.20
CA PHE A 472 9.38 17.15 -18.40
C PHE A 472 8.47 18.08 -19.20
N GLU A 473 7.23 17.66 -19.41
CA GLU A 473 6.17 18.46 -20.02
C GLU A 473 5.07 18.78 -19.02
N TRP A 474 4.55 20.03 -19.06
CA TRP A 474 3.39 20.43 -18.34
C TRP A 474 2.40 21.11 -19.30
N VAL A 475 1.25 20.46 -19.48
CA VAL A 475 0.16 20.91 -20.33
C VAL A 475 -0.94 21.46 -19.41
N SER A 476 -1.25 22.74 -19.52
CA SER A 476 -2.26 23.37 -18.66
C SER A 476 -3.18 24.28 -19.47
N SER A 477 -4.43 24.37 -19.05
CA SER A 477 -5.38 25.36 -19.54
C SER A 477 -5.77 26.30 -18.39
N TRP A 478 -5.98 27.59 -18.74
CA TRP A 478 -6.53 28.59 -17.83
C TRP A 478 -7.95 28.91 -18.29
N GLN A 479 -8.97 28.51 -17.51
CA GLN A 479 -10.35 28.79 -17.90
C GLN A 479 -10.98 29.82 -16.97
N GLU A 480 -11.51 30.87 -17.58
CA GLU A 480 -12.23 31.96 -16.90
C GLU A 480 -13.72 31.68 -16.73
N THR A 481 -14.26 30.65 -17.43
CA THR A 481 -15.70 30.43 -17.46
C THR A 481 -16.14 29.20 -16.67
N PRO A 482 -17.18 29.31 -15.83
CA PRO A 482 -17.67 28.21 -14.98
C PRO A 482 -18.61 27.23 -15.71
N ALA A 483 -18.70 27.25 -17.03
CA ALA A 483 -19.77 26.60 -17.79
C ALA A 483 -19.71 25.06 -17.88
N GLN A 484 -18.62 24.40 -17.40
CA GLN A 484 -18.48 22.94 -17.55
C GLN A 484 -18.56 22.19 -16.22
N THR A 485 -19.23 21.03 -16.24
CA THR A 485 -19.27 20.10 -15.11
C THR A 485 -17.90 19.48 -14.85
N ALA A 486 -17.68 18.91 -13.67
CA ALA A 486 -16.45 18.22 -13.34
C ALA A 486 -16.20 17.00 -14.25
N ALA A 487 -17.29 16.36 -14.70
CA ALA A 487 -17.23 15.20 -15.61
C ALA A 487 -16.78 15.62 -17.02
N GLU A 488 -17.34 16.68 -17.59
CA GLU A 488 -16.95 17.19 -18.91
C GLU A 488 -15.48 17.58 -18.96
N ARG A 489 -14.97 18.22 -17.90
CA ARG A 489 -13.55 18.57 -17.81
C ARG A 489 -12.64 17.35 -17.73
N ARG A 490 -13.01 16.35 -16.93
CA ARG A 490 -12.25 15.10 -16.90
C ARG A 490 -12.20 14.44 -18.28
N GLN A 491 -13.31 14.42 -19.00
CA GLN A 491 -13.38 13.89 -20.33
C GLN A 491 -12.48 14.66 -21.31
N GLN A 492 -12.48 15.99 -21.30
CA GLN A 492 -11.58 16.80 -22.15
C GLN A 492 -10.12 16.52 -21.88
N GLN A 493 -9.71 16.46 -20.61
CA GLN A 493 -8.32 16.14 -20.27
C GLN A 493 -7.96 14.69 -20.61
N GLY A 494 -8.93 13.79 -20.53
CA GLY A 494 -8.80 12.42 -21.00
C GLY A 494 -8.51 12.36 -22.51
N ILE A 495 -9.10 13.25 -23.31
CA ILE A 495 -8.80 13.36 -24.76
C ILE A 495 -7.34 13.81 -24.96
N VAL A 496 -6.90 14.87 -24.28
CA VAL A 496 -5.51 15.35 -24.37
C VAL A 496 -4.51 14.26 -23.94
N LEU A 497 -4.83 13.55 -22.85
CA LEU A 497 -4.04 12.41 -22.37
C LEU A 497 -3.90 11.34 -23.47
N THR A 498 -5.04 10.96 -24.06
CA THR A 498 -5.09 9.89 -25.06
C THR A 498 -4.35 10.27 -26.33
N ASP A 499 -4.51 11.50 -26.83
CA ASP A 499 -3.80 11.99 -28.01
C ASP A 499 -2.28 11.97 -27.81
N ARG A 500 -1.81 12.36 -26.61
CA ARG A 500 -0.38 12.31 -26.27
C ARG A 500 0.15 10.87 -26.18
N ILE A 501 -0.57 9.98 -25.50
CA ILE A 501 -0.17 8.56 -25.38
C ILE A 501 -0.16 7.88 -26.74
N THR A 502 -1.21 8.08 -27.56
CA THR A 502 -1.28 7.50 -28.91
C THR A 502 -0.14 7.97 -29.78
N ALA A 503 0.15 9.29 -29.79
CA ALA A 503 1.28 9.85 -30.53
C ALA A 503 2.63 9.24 -30.11
N MET A 504 2.85 9.01 -28.80
CA MET A 504 4.08 8.37 -28.30
C MET A 504 4.19 6.91 -28.73
N ILE A 505 3.10 6.15 -28.65
CA ILE A 505 3.07 4.73 -29.07
C ILE A 505 3.32 4.63 -30.58
N GLU A 506 2.70 5.49 -31.39
CA GLU A 506 2.92 5.52 -32.82
C GLU A 506 4.35 5.92 -33.20
N ALA A 507 4.90 6.94 -32.56
CA ALA A 507 6.30 7.33 -32.72
C ALA A 507 7.26 6.20 -32.32
N GLY A 508 6.93 5.45 -31.26
CA GLY A 508 7.65 4.25 -30.85
C GLY A 508 7.60 3.15 -31.93
N ARG A 509 6.42 2.88 -32.49
CA ARG A 509 6.23 1.90 -33.60
C ARG A 509 7.04 2.29 -34.84
N ARG A 510 7.16 3.59 -35.16
CA ARG A 510 7.98 4.08 -36.27
C ARG A 510 9.47 4.14 -35.94
N GLY A 511 9.88 3.82 -34.72
CA GLY A 511 11.27 3.93 -34.26
C GLY A 511 11.77 5.39 -34.16
N GLU A 512 10.86 6.34 -34.01
CA GLU A 512 11.14 7.77 -33.83
C GLU A 512 11.32 8.15 -32.37
N LEU A 513 10.62 7.47 -31.44
CA LEU A 513 10.75 7.66 -30.00
C LEU A 513 11.29 6.38 -29.36
N LEU A 514 12.42 6.49 -28.66
CA LEU A 514 13.24 5.35 -28.28
C LEU A 514 13.52 5.33 -26.76
N VAL A 515 13.53 4.11 -26.20
CA VAL A 515 13.96 3.81 -24.83
C VAL A 515 15.07 2.76 -24.83
N PRO A 516 15.95 2.71 -23.82
CA PRO A 516 16.93 1.64 -23.67
C PRO A 516 16.25 0.28 -23.50
N CYS A 517 16.76 -0.75 -24.19
CA CYS A 517 16.34 -2.12 -24.04
C CYS A 517 16.87 -2.72 -22.75
N ALA A 518 16.07 -3.59 -22.09
CA ALA A 518 16.59 -4.61 -21.19
C ALA A 518 17.28 -5.73 -22.00
N ASP A 519 18.16 -6.50 -21.36
CA ASP A 519 18.86 -7.60 -22.03
C ASP A 519 17.91 -8.64 -22.64
N GLU A 520 16.81 -8.91 -21.95
CA GLU A 520 15.73 -9.81 -22.41
C GLU A 520 14.99 -9.28 -23.66
N GLU A 521 15.02 -7.97 -23.89
CA GLU A 521 14.37 -7.28 -25.02
C GLU A 521 15.31 -7.04 -26.20
N ALA A 522 16.51 -7.60 -26.19
CA ALA A 522 17.56 -7.34 -27.19
C ALA A 522 17.10 -7.58 -28.63
N SER A 523 16.14 -8.48 -28.85
CA SER A 523 15.53 -8.75 -30.16
C SER A 523 14.64 -7.61 -30.69
N LEU A 524 14.22 -6.69 -29.84
CA LEU A 524 13.39 -5.52 -30.19
C LEU A 524 14.24 -4.28 -30.52
N ALA A 525 15.56 -4.37 -30.43
CA ALA A 525 16.46 -3.24 -30.68
C ALA A 525 16.36 -2.75 -32.11
N VAL A 526 16.17 -1.44 -32.28
CA VAL A 526 16.11 -0.75 -33.60
C VAL A 526 17.22 0.27 -33.80
N ALA A 527 17.97 0.58 -32.73
CA ALA A 527 19.09 1.52 -32.76
C ALA A 527 20.10 1.24 -31.62
N GLU A 528 21.25 1.89 -31.64
CA GLU A 528 22.25 1.83 -30.59
C GLU A 528 22.81 3.23 -30.31
N LYS A 529 23.05 3.58 -29.05
CA LYS A 529 23.73 4.80 -28.62
C LYS A 529 24.57 4.51 -27.38
N ASP A 530 25.81 4.96 -27.36
CA ASP A 530 26.76 4.81 -26.25
C ASP A 530 26.91 3.35 -25.77
N GLY A 531 26.93 2.39 -26.70
CA GLY A 531 27.04 0.95 -26.41
C GLY A 531 25.77 0.31 -25.82
N LYS A 532 24.65 1.03 -25.79
CA LYS A 532 23.34 0.52 -25.32
C LYS A 532 22.36 0.39 -26.48
N ARG A 533 21.66 -0.73 -26.49
CA ARG A 533 20.60 -1.00 -27.44
C ARG A 533 19.35 -0.20 -27.10
N LEU A 534 18.69 0.32 -28.12
CA LEU A 534 17.46 1.12 -27.99
C LEU A 534 16.33 0.47 -28.79
N ARG A 535 15.15 0.44 -28.20
CA ARG A 535 13.91 0.02 -28.86
C ARG A 535 12.88 1.16 -28.89
N GLY A 536 11.88 1.01 -29.73
CA GLY A 536 10.72 1.91 -29.73
C GLY A 536 9.95 1.85 -28.43
N VAL A 537 9.30 2.95 -28.08
CA VAL A 537 8.39 3.02 -26.92
C VAL A 537 7.21 2.06 -27.13
N LEU A 538 6.91 1.26 -26.11
CA LEU A 538 5.80 0.32 -26.08
C LEU A 538 4.73 0.79 -25.10
N PRO A 539 3.46 0.31 -25.21
CA PRO A 539 2.40 0.65 -24.25
C PRO A 539 2.78 0.39 -22.79
N GLY A 540 3.50 -0.71 -22.50
CA GLY A 540 3.94 -1.07 -21.15
C GLY A 540 5.00 -0.15 -20.53
N ASP A 541 5.60 0.74 -21.32
CA ASP A 541 6.51 1.78 -20.81
C ASP A 541 5.77 2.96 -20.19
N ILE A 542 4.44 3.04 -20.38
CA ILE A 542 3.63 4.21 -20.05
C ILE A 542 2.74 3.90 -18.85
N ALA A 543 2.86 4.71 -17.81
CA ALA A 543 1.97 4.70 -16.65
C ALA A 543 1.18 6.01 -16.55
N VAL A 544 -0.11 5.89 -16.28
CA VAL A 544 -1.02 6.99 -15.98
C VAL A 544 -1.33 6.94 -14.49
N LEU A 545 -0.83 7.91 -13.74
CA LEU A 545 -1.01 7.97 -12.29
C LEU A 545 -2.13 8.96 -11.94
N VAL A 546 -3.13 8.46 -11.22
CA VAL A 546 -4.33 9.20 -10.82
C VAL A 546 -4.45 9.28 -9.31
N ARG A 547 -5.28 10.18 -8.78
CA ARG A 547 -5.47 10.32 -7.33
C ARG A 547 -6.57 9.42 -6.78
N THR A 548 -7.62 9.18 -7.59
CA THR A 548 -8.79 8.40 -7.19
C THR A 548 -9.08 7.30 -8.20
N HIS A 549 -9.80 6.28 -7.76
CA HIS A 549 -10.24 5.18 -8.64
C HIS A 549 -11.13 5.67 -9.78
N ASP A 550 -12.05 6.60 -9.49
CA ASP A 550 -12.96 7.18 -10.50
C ASP A 550 -12.20 7.91 -11.61
N GLU A 551 -11.12 8.63 -11.25
CA GLU A 551 -10.22 9.23 -12.23
C GLU A 551 -9.54 8.16 -13.10
N GLY A 552 -9.14 7.05 -12.49
CA GLY A 552 -8.53 5.92 -13.19
C GLY A 552 -9.49 5.24 -14.16
N LEU A 553 -10.72 5.00 -13.75
CA LEU A 553 -11.75 4.45 -14.61
C LEU A 553 -12.05 5.38 -15.79
N THR A 554 -12.18 6.68 -15.55
CA THR A 554 -12.38 7.70 -16.59
C THR A 554 -11.23 7.72 -17.59
N ALA A 555 -9.97 7.68 -17.11
CA ALA A 555 -8.80 7.64 -17.98
C ALA A 555 -8.77 6.38 -18.85
N ALA A 556 -9.05 5.23 -18.23
CA ALA A 556 -9.07 3.95 -18.93
C ALA A 556 -10.18 3.89 -19.98
N GLU A 557 -11.36 4.42 -19.69
CA GLU A 557 -12.47 4.47 -20.63
C GLU A 557 -12.11 5.31 -21.87
N VAL A 558 -11.60 6.51 -21.71
CA VAL A 558 -11.20 7.38 -22.83
C VAL A 558 -10.07 6.76 -23.66
N LEU A 559 -9.08 6.12 -23.02
CA LEU A 559 -8.01 5.39 -23.72
C LEU A 559 -8.56 4.21 -24.54
N LYS A 560 -9.46 3.42 -23.96
CA LYS A 560 -10.11 2.28 -24.64
C LYS A 560 -10.94 2.71 -25.86
N HIS A 561 -11.66 3.83 -25.75
CA HIS A 561 -12.43 4.39 -26.88
C HIS A 561 -11.56 4.74 -28.09
N ARG A 562 -10.29 5.03 -27.90
CA ARG A 562 -9.30 5.27 -28.97
C ARG A 562 -8.49 4.02 -29.33
N GLY A 563 -8.89 2.84 -28.89
CA GLY A 563 -8.23 1.57 -29.20
C GLY A 563 -6.93 1.33 -28.46
N VAL A 564 -6.58 2.15 -27.44
CA VAL A 564 -5.43 1.91 -26.58
C VAL A 564 -5.82 0.88 -25.52
N ARG A 565 -5.13 -0.26 -25.51
CA ARG A 565 -5.33 -1.28 -24.48
C ARG A 565 -4.71 -0.85 -23.18
N VAL A 566 -5.48 -0.96 -22.10
CA VAL A 566 -5.16 -0.42 -20.77
C VAL A 566 -5.29 -1.50 -19.73
N ARG A 567 -4.32 -1.57 -18.82
CA ARG A 567 -4.38 -2.33 -17.58
C ARG A 567 -4.67 -1.37 -16.43
N ILE A 568 -5.76 -1.61 -15.72
CA ILE A 568 -6.12 -0.80 -14.55
C ILE A 568 -5.63 -1.54 -13.31
N ARG A 569 -4.74 -0.91 -12.55
CA ARG A 569 -4.32 -1.36 -11.24
C ARG A 569 -4.90 -0.42 -10.17
N CYS A 570 -6.21 -0.33 -10.17
CA CYS A 570 -6.92 0.34 -9.09
C CYS A 570 -7.38 -0.73 -8.10
N ASP A 571 -7.21 -0.47 -6.81
CA ASP A 571 -7.72 -1.33 -5.76
C ASP A 571 -9.25 -1.28 -5.82
N GLN A 572 -9.85 -2.18 -6.60
CA GLN A 572 -11.28 -2.29 -6.77
C GLN A 572 -11.76 -3.60 -6.14
N ASN A 573 -12.87 -3.54 -5.43
CA ASN A 573 -13.51 -4.71 -4.85
C ASN A 573 -14.21 -5.51 -5.97
N VAL A 574 -13.77 -6.74 -6.22
CA VAL A 574 -14.37 -7.62 -7.24
C VAL A 574 -15.85 -7.88 -6.98
N CYS A 575 -16.27 -7.84 -5.70
CA CYS A 575 -17.67 -7.99 -5.33
C CYS A 575 -18.53 -6.77 -5.72
N ASN A 576 -17.92 -5.62 -6.04
CA ASN A 576 -18.60 -4.40 -6.49
C ASN A 576 -18.51 -4.22 -8.02
N THR A 577 -18.35 -5.29 -8.76
CA THR A 577 -18.30 -5.28 -10.24
C THR A 577 -19.62 -5.69 -10.86
N ILE A 578 -19.78 -5.45 -12.16
CA ILE A 578 -20.93 -5.92 -12.92
C ILE A 578 -21.01 -7.44 -12.86
N GLU A 579 -19.86 -8.14 -12.93
CA GLU A 579 -19.77 -9.59 -12.83
C GLU A 579 -20.33 -10.11 -11.51
N ALA A 580 -20.08 -9.41 -10.40
CA ALA A 580 -20.63 -9.78 -9.09
C ALA A 580 -22.17 -9.61 -9.06
N CYS A 581 -22.70 -8.52 -9.64
CA CYS A 581 -24.15 -8.35 -9.77
C CYS A 581 -24.78 -9.48 -10.59
N GLU A 582 -24.14 -9.87 -11.69
CA GLU A 582 -24.60 -10.96 -12.55
C GLU A 582 -24.57 -12.33 -11.83
N ILE A 583 -23.51 -12.61 -11.08
CA ILE A 583 -23.44 -13.80 -10.21
C ILE A 583 -24.54 -13.77 -9.15
N GLY A 584 -24.83 -12.62 -8.55
CA GLY A 584 -25.94 -12.45 -7.61
C GLY A 584 -27.31 -12.80 -8.21
N MET A 585 -27.56 -12.40 -9.47
CA MET A 585 -28.78 -12.79 -10.21
C MET A 585 -28.83 -14.30 -10.46
N ILE A 586 -27.71 -14.92 -10.83
CA ILE A 586 -27.60 -16.36 -11.07
C ILE A 586 -27.80 -17.15 -9.76
N LEU A 587 -27.21 -16.72 -8.65
CA LEU A 587 -27.42 -17.33 -7.33
C LEU A 587 -28.90 -17.26 -6.91
N SER A 588 -29.56 -16.14 -7.20
CA SER A 588 -30.99 -15.98 -6.94
C SER A 588 -31.83 -16.97 -7.77
N ALA A 589 -31.47 -17.23 -9.02
CA ALA A 589 -32.11 -18.23 -9.87
C ALA A 589 -31.82 -19.67 -9.37
N PHE A 590 -30.62 -19.97 -8.84
CA PHE A 590 -30.36 -21.25 -8.19
C PHE A 590 -31.18 -21.43 -6.90
N ALA A 591 -31.45 -20.35 -6.16
CA ALA A 591 -32.29 -20.41 -4.96
C ALA A 591 -33.76 -20.76 -5.26
N ALA A 592 -34.27 -20.31 -6.42
CA ALA A 592 -35.65 -20.54 -6.80
C ALA A 592 -35.76 -20.84 -8.32
N PRO A 593 -35.35 -22.04 -8.78
CA PRO A 593 -35.31 -22.40 -10.21
C PRO A 593 -36.69 -22.52 -10.85
N GLY A 594 -37.78 -22.48 -10.07
CA GLY A 594 -39.17 -22.41 -10.55
C GLY A 594 -39.65 -20.98 -10.85
N ASP A 595 -38.98 -19.96 -10.38
CA ASP A 595 -39.34 -18.56 -10.62
C ASP A 595 -38.85 -18.07 -12.00
N LEU A 596 -39.79 -17.89 -12.89
CA LEU A 596 -39.52 -17.46 -14.26
C LEU A 596 -38.91 -16.04 -14.33
N LYS A 597 -39.20 -15.17 -13.37
CA LYS A 597 -38.62 -13.81 -13.33
C LYS A 597 -37.13 -13.85 -13.01
N LEU A 598 -36.73 -14.67 -12.04
CA LEU A 598 -35.33 -14.85 -11.68
C LEU A 598 -34.56 -15.55 -12.78
N LEU A 599 -35.12 -16.58 -13.41
CA LEU A 599 -34.53 -17.24 -14.57
C LEU A 599 -34.36 -16.26 -15.73
N ARG A 600 -35.35 -15.39 -16.00
CA ARG A 600 -35.26 -14.39 -17.04
C ARG A 600 -34.16 -13.36 -16.74
N ALA A 601 -34.06 -12.89 -15.49
CA ALA A 601 -33.00 -12.02 -15.08
C ALA A 601 -31.60 -12.67 -15.23
N ALA A 602 -31.44 -13.93 -14.83
CA ALA A 602 -30.17 -14.67 -15.01
C ALA A 602 -29.79 -14.80 -16.49
N ARG A 603 -30.79 -15.02 -17.42
CA ARG A 603 -30.54 -15.12 -18.86
C ARG A 603 -29.94 -13.86 -19.48
N THR A 604 -30.23 -12.66 -18.95
CA THR A 604 -29.67 -11.39 -19.44
C THR A 604 -28.21 -11.17 -19.06
N THR A 605 -27.66 -12.00 -18.20
CA THR A 605 -26.26 -11.87 -17.76
C THR A 605 -25.29 -12.24 -18.89
N ARG A 606 -24.12 -11.59 -18.94
CA ARG A 606 -23.06 -11.94 -19.90
C ARG A 606 -22.57 -13.36 -19.73
N LEU A 607 -22.68 -13.92 -18.51
CA LEU A 607 -22.32 -15.31 -18.24
C LEU A 607 -23.18 -16.27 -19.07
N ILE A 608 -24.49 -16.09 -19.16
CA ILE A 608 -25.42 -16.90 -19.96
C ILE A 608 -25.48 -16.40 -21.41
N GLY A 609 -25.63 -15.08 -21.62
CA GLY A 609 -25.47 -14.39 -22.89
C GLY A 609 -26.62 -14.53 -23.85
N ASP A 610 -27.85 -14.65 -23.34
CA ASP A 610 -29.04 -14.52 -24.18
C ASP A 610 -29.27 -13.03 -24.45
N ASP A 611 -29.50 -12.68 -25.73
CA ASP A 611 -29.81 -11.31 -26.10
C ASP A 611 -31.30 -10.99 -25.84
N LEU A 612 -31.66 -9.70 -25.93
CA LEU A 612 -33.03 -9.26 -25.68
C LEU A 612 -34.00 -9.83 -26.73
N ALA A 613 -33.56 -10.09 -27.98
CA ALA A 613 -34.35 -10.69 -29.02
C ALA A 613 -34.68 -12.16 -28.71
N CYS A 614 -33.72 -12.93 -28.21
CA CYS A 614 -33.93 -14.30 -27.70
C CYS A 614 -34.91 -14.37 -26.51
N LEU A 615 -34.96 -13.32 -25.70
CA LEU A 615 -35.88 -13.26 -24.55
C LEU A 615 -37.32 -12.94 -24.99
N ASP A 616 -37.50 -12.21 -26.09
CA ASP A 616 -38.81 -11.78 -26.60
C ASP A 616 -39.42 -12.84 -27.50
N ASP A 617 -38.63 -13.62 -28.24
CA ASP A 617 -39.04 -14.68 -29.12
C ASP A 617 -39.29 -16.01 -28.33
N GLN A 618 -40.40 -16.02 -27.57
CA GLN A 618 -40.73 -17.13 -26.67
C GLN A 618 -40.96 -18.47 -27.40
N GLU A 619 -41.28 -18.47 -28.67
CA GLU A 619 -41.59 -19.68 -29.43
C GLU A 619 -40.37 -20.38 -30.04
N ARG A 620 -39.33 -19.64 -30.40
CA ARG A 620 -38.14 -20.21 -31.07
C ARG A 620 -37.11 -20.85 -30.15
N ASP A 621 -37.14 -20.55 -28.85
CA ASP A 621 -36.05 -20.95 -27.92
C ASP A 621 -36.53 -21.80 -26.75
N GLU A 622 -37.67 -22.49 -26.90
CA GLU A 622 -38.24 -23.35 -25.85
C GLU A 622 -37.27 -24.47 -25.44
N THR A 623 -36.58 -25.07 -26.40
CA THR A 623 -35.62 -26.16 -26.13
C THR A 623 -34.44 -25.66 -25.24
N ARG A 624 -33.88 -24.49 -25.58
CA ARG A 624 -32.78 -23.91 -24.80
C ARG A 624 -33.26 -23.45 -23.42
N ARG A 625 -34.49 -22.89 -23.33
CA ARG A 625 -35.09 -22.50 -22.05
C ARG A 625 -35.30 -23.69 -21.12
N ILE A 626 -35.82 -24.81 -21.63
CA ILE A 626 -36.02 -26.05 -20.88
C ILE A 626 -34.65 -26.61 -20.44
N ALA A 627 -33.68 -26.68 -21.36
CA ALA A 627 -32.33 -27.18 -21.06
C ALA A 627 -31.63 -26.30 -19.98
N LEU A 628 -31.68 -24.97 -20.12
CA LEU A 628 -31.10 -24.05 -19.16
C LEU A 628 -31.77 -24.15 -17.77
N ARG A 629 -33.12 -24.24 -17.75
CA ARG A 629 -33.85 -24.48 -16.51
C ARG A 629 -33.43 -25.81 -15.85
N GLY A 630 -33.24 -26.86 -16.66
CA GLY A 630 -32.70 -28.14 -16.18
C GLY A 630 -31.34 -28.01 -15.48
N GLU A 631 -30.45 -27.15 -16.00
CA GLU A 631 -29.14 -26.87 -15.33
C GLU A 631 -29.31 -26.17 -13.97
N PHE A 632 -30.22 -25.18 -13.90
CA PHE A 632 -30.54 -24.53 -12.62
C PHE A 632 -31.18 -25.50 -11.61
N GLU A 633 -32.11 -26.34 -12.03
CA GLU A 633 -32.74 -27.37 -11.19
C GLU A 633 -31.72 -28.41 -10.74
N TYR A 634 -30.82 -28.83 -11.63
CA TYR A 634 -29.72 -29.75 -11.29
C TYR A 634 -28.79 -29.13 -10.25
N GLY A 635 -28.34 -27.87 -10.48
CA GLY A 635 -27.47 -27.16 -9.52
C GLY A 635 -28.16 -26.97 -8.17
N ALA A 636 -29.44 -26.59 -8.15
CA ALA A 636 -30.20 -26.40 -6.91
C ALA A 636 -30.35 -27.73 -6.12
N ARG A 637 -30.68 -28.84 -6.79
CA ARG A 637 -30.81 -30.16 -6.15
C ARG A 637 -29.50 -30.69 -5.58
N ASN A 638 -28.39 -30.43 -6.26
CA ASN A 638 -27.07 -30.94 -5.90
C ASN A 638 -26.21 -29.89 -5.17
N TRP A 639 -26.77 -28.74 -4.82
CA TRP A 639 -26.02 -27.62 -4.25
C TRP A 639 -25.16 -27.99 -3.04
N GLY A 640 -25.72 -28.77 -2.11
CA GLY A 640 -25.03 -29.20 -0.89
C GLY A 640 -23.86 -30.19 -1.13
N THR A 641 -23.85 -30.90 -2.25
CA THR A 641 -22.82 -31.90 -2.57
C THR A 641 -21.79 -31.36 -3.54
N VAL A 642 -22.20 -30.55 -4.50
CA VAL A 642 -21.34 -30.03 -5.58
C VAL A 642 -20.73 -28.67 -5.21
N GLY A 643 -21.45 -27.85 -4.47
CA GLY A 643 -21.01 -26.54 -4.03
C GLY A 643 -21.18 -25.44 -5.11
N PRO A 644 -21.03 -24.16 -4.73
CA PRO A 644 -21.30 -23.02 -5.62
C PRO A 644 -20.35 -22.97 -6.84
N ALA A 645 -19.05 -23.21 -6.63
CA ALA A 645 -18.06 -23.08 -7.71
C ALA A 645 -18.34 -24.08 -8.83
N ALA A 646 -18.54 -25.35 -8.50
CA ALA A 646 -18.79 -26.36 -9.52
C ALA A 646 -20.16 -26.22 -10.20
N ALA A 647 -21.19 -25.73 -9.50
CA ALA A 647 -22.48 -25.43 -10.09
C ALA A 647 -22.37 -24.29 -11.12
N LEU A 648 -21.63 -23.24 -10.79
CA LEU A 648 -21.38 -22.09 -11.68
C LEU A 648 -20.46 -22.47 -12.86
N GLU A 649 -19.38 -23.22 -12.62
CA GLU A 649 -18.50 -23.69 -13.69
C GLU A 649 -19.25 -24.58 -14.71
N ARG A 650 -20.13 -25.46 -14.21
CA ARG A 650 -20.98 -26.26 -15.07
C ARG A 650 -21.89 -25.39 -15.94
N LEU A 651 -22.50 -24.35 -15.35
CA LEU A 651 -23.35 -23.40 -16.08
C LEU A 651 -22.53 -22.63 -17.13
N MET A 652 -21.32 -22.16 -16.76
CA MET A 652 -20.39 -21.49 -17.67
C MET A 652 -20.00 -22.38 -18.86
N THR A 653 -19.77 -23.66 -18.61
CA THR A 653 -19.44 -24.65 -19.64
C THR A 653 -20.65 -24.90 -20.56
N PHE A 654 -21.84 -25.08 -20.00
CA PHE A 654 -23.08 -25.26 -20.75
C PHE A 654 -23.37 -24.07 -21.67
N CYS A 655 -23.16 -22.84 -21.17
CA CYS A 655 -23.37 -21.59 -21.91
C CYS A 655 -22.21 -21.20 -22.82
N ARG A 656 -21.11 -21.97 -22.87
CA ARG A 656 -19.85 -21.66 -23.59
C ARG A 656 -19.36 -20.23 -23.30
N THR A 657 -19.41 -19.84 -22.06
CA THR A 657 -19.13 -18.47 -21.60
C THR A 657 -17.74 -17.98 -22.03
N ALA A 658 -16.72 -18.81 -21.88
CA ALA A 658 -15.35 -18.44 -22.27
C ALA A 658 -15.20 -18.20 -23.77
N GLU A 659 -15.79 -19.06 -24.61
CA GLU A 659 -15.73 -18.96 -26.07
C GLU A 659 -16.42 -17.68 -26.58
N ARG A 660 -17.50 -17.24 -25.92
CA ARG A 660 -18.23 -16.03 -26.27
C ARG A 660 -17.57 -14.75 -25.76
N LEU A 661 -16.98 -14.78 -24.57
CA LEU A 661 -16.45 -13.57 -23.94
C LEU A 661 -15.02 -13.27 -24.40
N LEU A 662 -14.15 -14.26 -24.57
CA LEU A 662 -12.74 -14.03 -24.94
C LEU A 662 -12.54 -13.14 -26.18
N PRO A 663 -13.37 -13.24 -27.26
CA PRO A 663 -13.23 -12.35 -28.41
C PRO A 663 -13.66 -10.90 -28.15
N GLN A 664 -14.36 -10.63 -27.05
CA GLN A 664 -14.85 -9.28 -26.71
C GLN A 664 -13.74 -8.43 -26.08
N ALA A 665 -13.86 -7.11 -26.22
CA ALA A 665 -12.83 -6.15 -25.80
C ALA A 665 -12.40 -6.24 -24.33
N ASN A 666 -13.29 -6.72 -23.44
CA ASN A 666 -12.98 -6.92 -22.00
C ASN A 666 -13.21 -8.37 -21.56
N GLY A 667 -13.23 -9.32 -22.50
CA GLY A 667 -13.61 -10.69 -22.22
C GLY A 667 -12.68 -11.40 -21.24
N GLU A 668 -11.38 -11.20 -21.35
CA GLU A 668 -10.38 -11.73 -20.43
C GLU A 668 -10.61 -11.22 -18.99
N ARG A 669 -10.88 -9.93 -18.84
CA ARG A 669 -11.21 -9.30 -17.56
C ARG A 669 -12.46 -9.91 -16.93
N THR A 670 -13.55 -9.96 -17.70
CA THR A 670 -14.81 -10.53 -17.25
C THR A 670 -14.67 -11.98 -16.78
N LEU A 671 -13.90 -12.79 -17.50
CA LEU A 671 -13.63 -14.17 -17.10
C LEU A 671 -12.75 -14.27 -15.84
N THR A 672 -11.76 -13.41 -15.71
CA THR A 672 -10.91 -13.35 -14.52
C THR A 672 -11.74 -12.97 -13.29
N ASN A 673 -12.62 -11.99 -13.39
CA ASN A 673 -13.53 -11.59 -12.32
C ASN A 673 -14.50 -12.72 -11.96
N TYR A 674 -15.12 -13.40 -12.93
CA TYR A 674 -15.97 -14.57 -12.63
C TYR A 674 -15.20 -15.64 -11.87
N ARG A 675 -14.02 -16.03 -12.31
CA ARG A 675 -13.21 -17.05 -11.62
C ARG A 675 -12.86 -16.65 -10.20
N HIS A 676 -12.47 -15.40 -9.99
CA HIS A 676 -12.17 -14.88 -8.66
C HIS A 676 -13.43 -14.92 -7.77
N LEU A 677 -14.58 -14.48 -8.27
CA LEU A 677 -15.86 -14.55 -7.54
C LEU A 677 -16.25 -16.00 -7.19
N LEU A 678 -15.99 -16.97 -8.08
CA LEU A 678 -16.21 -18.39 -7.76
C LEU A 678 -15.37 -18.87 -6.57
N GLU A 679 -14.12 -18.47 -6.51
CA GLU A 679 -13.24 -18.81 -5.37
C GLU A 679 -13.74 -18.19 -4.06
N LEU A 680 -14.13 -16.90 -4.10
CA LEU A 680 -14.69 -16.21 -2.94
C LEU A 680 -15.98 -16.90 -2.44
N LEU A 681 -16.89 -17.23 -3.34
CA LEU A 681 -18.13 -17.94 -3.03
C LEU A 681 -17.86 -19.35 -2.48
N HIS A 682 -16.85 -20.04 -2.99
CA HIS A 682 -16.46 -21.34 -2.46
C HIS A 682 -15.98 -21.25 -0.99
N GLY A 683 -15.22 -20.19 -0.68
CA GLY A 683 -14.80 -19.90 0.69
C GLY A 683 -15.99 -19.56 1.59
N ALA A 684 -16.88 -18.68 1.16
CA ALA A 684 -18.06 -18.25 1.91
C ALA A 684 -19.09 -19.38 2.13
N ALA A 685 -19.19 -20.32 1.20
CA ALA A 685 -20.14 -21.45 1.30
C ALA A 685 -19.85 -22.40 2.47
N ARG A 686 -18.67 -22.36 3.05
CA ARG A 686 -18.34 -23.13 4.27
C ARG A 686 -19.15 -22.66 5.49
N ILE A 687 -19.56 -21.40 5.49
CA ILE A 687 -20.32 -20.77 6.59
C ILE A 687 -21.77 -20.54 6.14
N ILE A 688 -21.97 -20.15 4.89
CA ILE A 688 -23.26 -19.79 4.29
C ILE A 688 -23.63 -20.82 3.20
N PRO A 689 -24.33 -21.90 3.55
CA PRO A 689 -24.49 -23.04 2.63
C PRO A 689 -25.58 -22.84 1.57
N THR A 690 -26.38 -21.75 1.59
CA THR A 690 -27.51 -21.56 0.69
C THR A 690 -27.22 -20.57 -0.44
N PRO A 691 -27.77 -20.78 -1.68
CA PRO A 691 -27.60 -19.82 -2.77
C PRO A 691 -28.13 -18.42 -2.46
N ALA A 692 -29.29 -18.33 -1.78
CA ALA A 692 -29.86 -17.03 -1.38
C ALA A 692 -28.99 -16.32 -0.34
N GLY A 693 -28.43 -17.04 0.62
CA GLY A 693 -27.51 -16.50 1.62
C GLY A 693 -26.21 -16.00 0.97
N LEU A 694 -25.68 -16.73 -0.02
CA LEU A 694 -24.49 -16.30 -0.76
C LEU A 694 -24.76 -15.07 -1.63
N ALA A 695 -25.94 -14.94 -2.20
CA ALA A 695 -26.32 -13.72 -2.94
C ALA A 695 -26.40 -12.50 -2.01
N ALA A 696 -26.98 -12.66 -0.82
CA ALA A 696 -27.02 -11.61 0.20
C ALA A 696 -25.62 -11.26 0.72
N TRP A 697 -24.78 -12.26 0.98
CA TRP A 697 -23.39 -12.06 1.37
C TRP A 697 -22.59 -11.29 0.31
N LEU A 698 -22.72 -11.64 -0.96
CA LEU A 698 -22.05 -10.96 -2.07
C LEU A 698 -22.47 -9.49 -2.15
N ALA A 699 -23.77 -9.19 -1.96
CA ALA A 699 -24.27 -7.81 -1.93
C ALA A 699 -23.77 -7.01 -0.70
N ALA A 700 -23.55 -7.66 0.43
CA ALA A 700 -22.95 -7.04 1.62
C ALA A 700 -21.44 -6.79 1.40
N GLU A 701 -20.73 -7.79 0.86
CA GLU A 701 -19.29 -7.70 0.58
C GLU A 701 -18.96 -6.61 -0.45
N ALA A 702 -19.87 -6.34 -1.38
CA ALA A 702 -19.72 -5.25 -2.35
C ALA A 702 -19.58 -3.86 -1.69
N LYS A 703 -20.12 -3.69 -0.49
CA LYS A 703 -20.07 -2.42 0.27
C LYS A 703 -18.84 -2.32 1.17
N ARG A 704 -18.10 -3.42 1.36
CA ARG A 704 -16.93 -3.45 2.23
C ARG A 704 -15.72 -2.79 1.56
N PRO A 705 -14.79 -2.25 2.35
CA PRO A 705 -13.52 -1.76 1.84
C PRO A 705 -12.75 -2.84 1.07
N VAL A 706 -11.87 -2.41 0.18
CA VAL A 706 -10.98 -3.31 -0.56
C VAL A 706 -9.97 -3.92 0.40
N SER A 707 -9.90 -5.24 0.42
CA SER A 707 -8.92 -6.05 1.14
C SER A 707 -8.13 -6.92 0.16
N ASP A 708 -7.08 -7.60 0.60
CA ASP A 708 -6.35 -8.54 -0.25
C ASP A 708 -7.24 -9.71 -0.72
N PHE A 709 -8.29 -10.02 0.04
CA PHE A 709 -9.25 -11.07 -0.26
C PHE A 709 -10.20 -10.71 -1.42
N ASN A 710 -10.73 -9.48 -1.45
CA ASN A 710 -11.74 -9.03 -2.44
C ASN A 710 -11.16 -8.10 -3.52
N ARG A 711 -9.85 -7.88 -3.54
CA ARG A 711 -9.18 -7.05 -4.56
C ARG A 711 -9.21 -7.75 -5.92
N GLU A 712 -9.60 -7.04 -6.96
CA GLU A 712 -9.56 -7.56 -8.33
C GLU A 712 -8.16 -8.06 -8.72
N ARG A 713 -8.10 -9.24 -9.37
CA ARG A 713 -6.85 -9.83 -9.85
C ARG A 713 -6.46 -9.26 -11.21
N LEU A 714 -5.17 -9.29 -11.50
CA LEU A 714 -4.62 -8.85 -12.78
C LEU A 714 -4.91 -9.88 -13.88
N GLU A 715 -5.20 -9.41 -15.09
CA GLU A 715 -5.63 -10.23 -16.22
C GLU A 715 -4.46 -10.97 -16.91
N SER A 716 -3.42 -10.24 -17.28
CA SER A 716 -2.24 -10.79 -17.98
C SER A 716 -1.03 -9.87 -17.83
N ASP A 717 0.17 -10.40 -18.14
CA ASP A 717 1.42 -9.65 -18.25
C ASP A 717 1.61 -9.01 -19.64
N ALA A 718 0.53 -8.79 -20.40
CA ALA A 718 0.59 -8.19 -21.72
C ALA A 718 1.13 -6.74 -21.66
N ASN A 719 1.76 -6.33 -22.77
CA ASN A 719 2.30 -4.98 -22.96
C ASN A 719 1.15 -3.97 -23.13
N LEU A 720 0.69 -3.38 -22.02
CA LEU A 720 -0.47 -2.49 -21.91
C LEU A 720 -0.10 -1.20 -21.18
N VAL A 721 -0.79 -0.10 -21.52
CA VAL A 721 -0.68 1.14 -20.73
C VAL A 721 -1.23 0.88 -19.33
N LEU A 722 -0.44 1.19 -18.30
CA LEU A 722 -0.84 1.01 -16.90
C LEU A 722 -1.57 2.25 -16.38
N VAL A 723 -2.72 2.06 -15.79
CA VAL A 723 -3.43 3.11 -15.03
C VAL A 723 -3.52 2.68 -13.57
N GLU A 724 -2.97 3.50 -12.67
CA GLU A 724 -3.02 3.21 -11.22
C GLU A 724 -3.07 4.48 -10.37
N THR A 725 -3.36 4.32 -9.07
CA THR A 725 -3.35 5.45 -8.14
C THR A 725 -1.92 5.83 -7.74
N ILE A 726 -1.70 7.11 -7.40
CA ILE A 726 -0.39 7.59 -6.93
C ILE A 726 0.05 6.81 -5.69
N HIS A 727 -0.87 6.47 -4.77
CA HIS A 727 -0.55 5.70 -3.58
C HIS A 727 -0.09 4.27 -3.90
N SER A 728 -0.75 3.60 -4.84
CA SER A 728 -0.37 2.24 -5.28
C SER A 728 0.98 2.23 -6.02
N SER A 729 1.34 3.34 -6.67
CA SER A 729 2.62 3.49 -7.40
C SER A 729 3.83 3.70 -6.48
N LYS A 730 3.62 3.91 -5.16
CA LYS A 730 4.73 4.10 -4.23
C LYS A 730 5.64 2.86 -4.21
N GLY A 731 6.96 3.09 -4.24
CA GLY A 731 7.96 2.03 -4.41
C GLY A 731 8.26 1.65 -5.87
N LEU A 732 7.31 1.84 -6.79
CA LEU A 732 7.45 1.49 -8.21
C LEU A 732 8.11 2.60 -9.04
N GLN A 733 8.40 2.29 -10.32
CA GLN A 733 8.98 3.23 -11.29
C GLN A 733 8.55 2.86 -12.71
N TYR A 734 8.42 3.88 -13.56
CA TYR A 734 7.98 3.71 -14.94
C TYR A 734 8.83 4.56 -15.89
N PRO A 735 9.13 4.08 -17.11
CA PRO A 735 9.86 4.88 -18.08
C PRO A 735 9.19 6.22 -18.37
N ILE A 736 7.87 6.22 -18.61
CA ILE A 736 7.07 7.39 -18.97
C ILE A 736 5.87 7.48 -18.01
N VAL A 737 5.68 8.64 -17.39
CA VAL A 737 4.58 8.89 -16.45
C VAL A 737 3.71 10.04 -16.94
N PHE A 738 2.41 9.81 -16.94
CA PHE A 738 1.38 10.84 -17.14
C PHE A 738 0.64 11.11 -15.83
N LEU A 739 0.45 12.39 -15.49
CA LEU A 739 -0.35 12.86 -14.36
C LEU A 739 -1.53 13.70 -14.86
N PRO A 740 -2.65 13.07 -15.23
CA PRO A 740 -3.85 13.79 -15.66
C PRO A 740 -4.66 14.26 -14.45
N TYR A 741 -5.72 15.01 -14.73
CA TYR A 741 -6.78 15.42 -13.77
C TYR A 741 -6.28 16.23 -12.58
N THR A 742 -5.19 17.01 -12.77
CA THR A 742 -4.61 17.82 -11.69
C THR A 742 -5.51 18.96 -11.21
N GLN A 743 -6.62 19.25 -11.89
CA GLN A 743 -7.66 20.18 -11.48
C GLN A 743 -8.63 19.65 -10.42
N SER A 744 -8.67 18.36 -10.19
CA SER A 744 -9.58 17.76 -9.21
C SER A 744 -8.98 17.84 -7.80
N GLY A 745 -9.82 18.04 -6.80
CA GLY A 745 -9.43 18.06 -5.40
C GLY A 745 -10.61 18.19 -4.48
N SER A 746 -10.56 17.54 -3.36
CA SER A 746 -11.46 17.75 -2.22
C SER A 746 -10.64 17.63 -0.94
N ILE A 747 -11.04 18.40 0.05
CA ILE A 747 -10.55 18.27 1.43
C ILE A 747 -11.66 17.54 2.17
N GLY A 748 -11.34 16.42 2.83
CA GLY A 748 -12.32 15.68 3.64
C GLY A 748 -12.90 16.53 4.76
N THR A 749 -14.12 16.25 5.19
CA THR A 749 -14.91 17.17 6.05
C THR A 749 -15.11 16.68 7.48
N HIS A 750 -14.83 15.42 7.78
CA HIS A 750 -15.12 14.85 9.12
C HIS A 750 -13.82 14.61 9.92
N ALA A 751 -13.83 13.84 10.95
CA ALA A 751 -12.75 13.69 11.91
C ALA A 751 -11.32 13.67 11.30
N ARG A 752 -10.40 14.46 11.86
CA ARG A 752 -9.02 14.60 11.34
C ARG A 752 -8.01 14.56 12.47
N CYS A 753 -6.92 13.90 12.22
CA CYS A 753 -5.78 13.86 13.11
C CYS A 753 -4.65 14.77 12.61
N THR A 754 -4.09 15.59 13.48
CA THR A 754 -2.91 16.41 13.19
C THR A 754 -1.91 16.31 14.34
N SER A 755 -0.63 16.26 14.01
CA SER A 755 0.47 16.13 14.96
C SER A 755 1.13 17.46 15.34
N ARG A 756 0.58 18.59 14.89
CA ARG A 756 1.23 19.91 15.05
C ARG A 756 0.74 20.64 16.30
N THR A 757 1.67 21.10 17.15
CA THR A 757 1.43 22.04 18.23
C THR A 757 1.99 23.42 17.88
N ASP A 758 1.37 24.50 18.43
CA ASP A 758 1.85 25.87 18.25
C ASP A 758 3.08 26.21 19.10
N ASP A 759 3.46 25.33 20.02
CA ASP A 759 4.62 25.54 20.90
C ASP A 759 5.80 24.70 20.40
N PRO A 760 6.83 25.30 19.81
CA PRO A 760 8.03 24.60 19.36
C PRO A 760 8.85 23.99 20.50
N LYS A 761 8.58 24.36 21.77
CA LYS A 761 9.26 23.81 22.95
C LYS A 761 8.57 22.57 23.53
N ARG A 762 7.28 22.37 23.22
CA ARG A 762 6.60 21.13 23.55
C ARG A 762 6.80 20.15 22.41
N SER A 763 7.19 18.93 22.71
CA SER A 763 7.25 17.84 21.70
C SER A 763 5.94 17.83 20.94
N ALA A 764 5.99 17.71 19.61
CA ALA A 764 4.82 17.75 18.75
C ALA A 764 3.77 16.73 19.24
N GLN A 765 2.77 17.23 19.95
CA GLN A 765 1.68 16.42 20.46
C GLN A 765 0.69 16.21 19.31
N ARG A 766 0.36 14.98 19.07
CA ARG A 766 -0.66 14.63 18.08
C ARG A 766 -2.01 15.08 18.63
N CYS A 767 -2.73 15.90 17.87
CA CYS A 767 -4.06 16.38 18.23
C CYS A 767 -5.09 15.70 17.32
N LEU A 768 -6.08 15.03 17.93
CA LEU A 768 -7.23 14.49 17.21
C LEU A 768 -8.35 15.52 17.23
N GLU A 769 -8.69 16.09 16.09
CA GLU A 769 -9.83 16.98 15.94
C GLU A 769 -11.05 16.19 15.45
N VAL A 770 -12.06 16.08 16.31
CA VAL A 770 -13.32 15.41 15.99
C VAL A 770 -14.41 16.48 15.83
N ARG A 771 -14.98 16.60 14.63
CA ARG A 771 -16.02 17.59 14.33
C ARG A 771 -17.34 16.92 14.07
N PHE A 772 -18.38 17.48 14.61
CA PHE A 772 -19.75 17.03 14.35
C PHE A 772 -20.31 17.62 13.05
N GLU A 773 -20.06 18.89 12.78
CA GLU A 773 -20.52 19.60 11.57
C GLU A 773 -19.36 20.00 10.65
N ALA A 774 -19.68 20.20 9.37
CA ALA A 774 -18.69 20.59 8.35
C ALA A 774 -18.44 22.12 8.42
N GLU A 775 -18.04 22.62 9.58
CA GLU A 775 -17.53 23.97 9.68
C GLU A 775 -16.21 24.15 8.93
N LYS A 776 -15.84 25.42 8.64
CA LYS A 776 -14.56 25.72 7.98
C LYS A 776 -13.43 25.06 8.76
N PRO A 777 -12.62 24.22 8.11
CA PRO A 777 -11.54 23.50 8.79
C PRO A 777 -10.56 24.49 9.45
N ASP A 778 -10.01 24.14 10.60
CA ASP A 778 -8.93 24.88 11.24
C ASP A 778 -7.79 25.10 10.23
N GLN A 779 -7.21 26.31 10.23
CA GLN A 779 -6.12 26.66 9.32
C GLN A 779 -4.93 25.68 9.44
N ARG A 780 -4.65 25.15 10.64
CA ARG A 780 -3.59 24.20 10.93
C ARG A 780 -3.83 22.84 10.25
N VAL A 781 -5.06 22.35 10.34
CA VAL A 781 -5.46 21.09 9.68
C VAL A 781 -5.36 21.22 8.17
N ASN A 782 -5.80 22.35 7.62
CA ASN A 782 -5.68 22.64 6.19
C ASN A 782 -4.22 22.72 5.74
N GLN A 783 -3.35 23.34 6.53
CA GLN A 783 -1.94 23.46 6.22
C GLN A 783 -1.28 22.08 6.17
N ALA A 784 -1.49 21.24 7.19
CA ALA A 784 -0.94 19.89 7.24
C ALA A 784 -1.42 19.02 6.06
N GLU A 785 -2.68 19.22 5.63
CA GLU A 785 -3.20 18.53 4.45
C GLU A 785 -2.57 19.05 3.15
N TYR A 786 -2.36 20.35 3.02
CA TYR A 786 -1.66 20.91 1.85
C TYR A 786 -0.22 20.44 1.78
N GLU A 787 0.49 20.38 2.90
CA GLU A 787 1.84 19.82 3.01
C GLU A 787 1.87 18.35 2.51
N GLU A 788 0.91 17.53 2.95
CA GLU A 788 0.79 16.15 2.47
C GLU A 788 0.48 16.07 0.97
N LYS A 789 -0.45 16.88 0.46
CA LYS A 789 -0.80 16.90 -0.97
C LYS A 789 0.39 17.30 -1.85
N VAL A 790 1.24 18.22 -1.40
CA VAL A 790 2.50 18.55 -2.09
C VAL A 790 3.43 17.35 -2.12
N ARG A 791 3.56 16.60 -1.01
CA ARG A 791 4.36 15.36 -0.97
C ARG A 791 3.78 14.28 -1.88
N VAL A 792 2.46 14.15 -1.97
CA VAL A 792 1.80 13.24 -2.92
C VAL A 792 2.22 13.57 -4.36
N MET A 793 2.26 14.86 -4.72
CA MET A 793 2.74 15.26 -6.05
C MET A 793 4.22 14.98 -6.25
N TYR A 794 5.06 15.18 -5.23
CA TYR A 794 6.47 14.80 -5.27
C TYR A 794 6.64 13.29 -5.54
N VAL A 795 5.89 12.44 -4.84
CA VAL A 795 5.90 11.00 -5.07
C VAL A 795 5.49 10.66 -6.50
N ALA A 796 4.40 11.24 -6.99
CA ALA A 796 3.92 11.01 -8.36
C ALA A 796 4.96 11.38 -9.42
N MET A 797 5.55 12.57 -9.32
CA MET A 797 6.59 13.03 -10.25
C MET A 797 7.83 12.13 -10.23
N THR A 798 8.27 11.73 -9.05
CA THR A 798 9.47 10.89 -8.87
C THR A 798 9.28 9.41 -9.24
N ARG A 799 8.08 9.02 -9.72
CA ARG A 799 7.89 7.69 -10.35
C ARG A 799 8.48 7.62 -11.75
N ALA A 800 8.62 8.77 -12.42
CA ALA A 800 9.15 8.84 -13.77
C ALA A 800 10.66 8.54 -13.83
N ALA A 801 11.04 7.65 -14.73
CA ALA A 801 12.44 7.34 -15.00
C ALA A 801 13.01 8.18 -16.14
N ARG A 802 12.23 8.49 -17.19
CA ARG A 802 12.73 9.16 -18.39
C ARG A 802 11.90 10.35 -18.84
N HIS A 803 10.58 10.27 -18.69
CA HIS A 803 9.66 11.33 -19.12
C HIS A 803 8.50 11.49 -18.16
N LEU A 804 8.14 12.73 -17.88
CA LEU A 804 6.97 13.13 -17.09
C LEU A 804 6.11 14.09 -17.91
N CYS A 805 4.80 13.82 -17.98
CA CYS A 805 3.81 14.72 -18.55
C CYS A 805 2.70 15.01 -17.54
N ILE A 806 2.55 16.27 -17.13
CA ILE A 806 1.45 16.73 -16.26
C ILE A 806 0.38 17.36 -17.14
N ILE A 807 -0.88 16.94 -16.95
CA ILE A 807 -2.03 17.49 -17.68
C ILE A 807 -3.04 18.03 -16.66
N GLY A 808 -3.39 19.30 -16.79
CA GLY A 808 -4.29 19.93 -15.83
C GLY A 808 -4.97 21.17 -16.36
N GLU A 809 -5.87 21.68 -15.54
CA GLU A 809 -6.62 22.93 -15.77
C GLU A 809 -6.58 23.74 -14.48
N GLN A 810 -6.33 25.03 -14.60
CA GLN A 810 -6.45 25.95 -13.50
C GLN A 810 -7.77 26.73 -13.61
N ARG A 811 -8.57 26.67 -12.53
CA ARG A 811 -9.83 27.41 -12.45
C ARG A 811 -9.66 28.65 -11.61
N ILE A 812 -10.23 29.74 -12.12
CA ILE A 812 -10.42 30.98 -11.40
C ILE A 812 -11.74 30.88 -10.62
N LYS A 813 -11.71 31.12 -9.33
CA LYS A 813 -12.86 30.96 -8.44
C LYS A 813 -13.94 32.03 -8.61
N SER A 814 -13.57 33.19 -9.16
CA SER A 814 -14.45 34.31 -9.39
C SER A 814 -14.00 35.11 -10.60
N ALA A 815 -14.95 35.47 -11.48
CA ALA A 815 -14.68 36.39 -12.60
C ALA A 815 -14.30 37.79 -12.14
N VAL A 816 -14.63 38.17 -10.89
CA VAL A 816 -14.32 39.46 -10.29
C VAL A 816 -12.92 39.49 -9.69
N ASN A 817 -12.37 38.34 -9.29
CA ASN A 817 -11.02 38.27 -8.74
C ASN A 817 -10.25 37.06 -9.37
N PRO A 818 -9.52 37.31 -10.47
CA PRO A 818 -8.75 36.29 -11.20
C PRO A 818 -7.62 35.66 -10.37
N ASP A 819 -7.26 36.26 -9.22
CA ASP A 819 -6.26 35.70 -8.31
C ASP A 819 -6.85 34.66 -7.32
N GLN A 820 -8.18 34.53 -7.25
CA GLN A 820 -8.83 33.51 -6.40
C GLN A 820 -9.01 32.19 -7.14
N TRP A 821 -8.27 31.21 -6.71
CA TRP A 821 -8.25 29.87 -7.29
C TRP A 821 -8.89 28.82 -6.38
N HIS A 822 -9.17 27.65 -6.97
CA HIS A 822 -9.48 26.47 -6.18
C HIS A 822 -8.21 25.96 -5.49
N SER A 823 -8.07 26.26 -4.22
CA SER A 823 -6.88 25.98 -3.41
C SER A 823 -6.64 24.50 -3.12
N SER A 824 -7.62 23.62 -3.41
CA SER A 824 -7.58 22.19 -3.10
C SER A 824 -7.21 21.30 -4.29
N THR A 825 -6.89 21.87 -5.47
CA THR A 825 -6.51 21.07 -6.65
C THR A 825 -5.06 20.58 -6.58
N ALA A 826 -4.76 19.44 -7.20
CA ALA A 826 -3.39 18.92 -7.30
C ALA A 826 -2.46 19.93 -8.03
N GLN A 827 -2.97 20.62 -9.04
CA GLN A 827 -2.23 21.68 -9.73
C GLN A 827 -1.89 22.85 -8.80
N ALA A 828 -2.83 23.26 -7.91
CA ALA A 828 -2.56 24.28 -6.91
C ALA A 828 -1.44 23.85 -5.94
N HIS A 829 -1.35 22.58 -5.61
CA HIS A 829 -0.26 22.06 -4.77
C HIS A 829 1.11 22.12 -5.48
N LEU A 830 1.17 21.89 -6.79
CA LEU A 830 2.38 22.11 -7.58
C LEU A 830 2.78 23.60 -7.63
N PHE A 831 1.80 24.51 -7.73
CA PHE A 831 2.09 25.94 -7.68
C PHE A 831 2.59 26.39 -6.31
N ARG A 832 2.06 25.82 -5.22
CA ARG A 832 2.61 26.03 -3.88
C ARG A 832 4.06 25.59 -3.77
N ALA A 833 4.37 24.41 -4.31
CA ALA A 833 5.75 23.90 -4.34
C ALA A 833 6.69 24.83 -5.13
N LEU A 834 6.22 25.38 -6.26
CA LEU A 834 7.01 26.30 -7.08
C LEU A 834 7.27 27.66 -6.41
N THR A 835 6.32 28.16 -5.63
CA THR A 835 6.38 29.50 -5.05
C THR A 835 6.71 29.52 -3.56
N GLY A 836 6.54 28.38 -2.86
CA GLY A 836 6.65 28.29 -1.41
C GLY A 836 5.53 28.99 -0.65
N GLN A 837 4.45 29.39 -1.35
CA GLN A 837 3.33 30.15 -0.78
C GLN A 837 2.09 29.28 -0.65
N LEU A 838 1.31 29.46 0.41
CA LEU A 838 0.04 28.74 0.61
C LEU A 838 -1.04 29.13 -0.41
N THR A 839 -1.03 30.38 -0.84
CA THR A 839 -2.00 30.94 -1.80
C THR A 839 -1.28 31.77 -2.86
N PRO A 840 -0.53 31.12 -3.80
CA PRO A 840 0.20 31.86 -4.81
C PRO A 840 -0.73 32.53 -5.82
N SER A 841 -0.39 33.73 -6.25
CA SER A 841 -1.07 34.44 -7.35
C SER A 841 -0.53 34.04 -8.72
N ARG A 842 -1.24 34.38 -9.80
CA ARG A 842 -0.75 34.17 -11.17
C ARG A 842 0.58 34.89 -11.41
N ALA A 843 0.75 36.08 -10.82
CA ALA A 843 1.98 36.87 -10.91
C ALA A 843 3.18 36.18 -10.24
N ASP A 844 2.96 35.37 -9.23
CA ASP A 844 4.00 34.61 -8.57
C ASP A 844 4.42 33.36 -9.40
N ILE A 845 3.46 32.76 -10.12
CA ILE A 845 3.66 31.49 -10.83
C ILE A 845 4.34 31.67 -12.18
N LEU A 846 3.88 32.64 -13.00
CA LEU A 846 4.39 32.81 -14.35
C LEU A 846 5.91 32.98 -14.41
N PRO A 847 6.56 33.82 -13.57
CA PRO A 847 8.02 33.96 -13.60
C PRO A 847 8.76 32.66 -13.19
N ALA A 848 8.16 31.83 -12.33
CA ALA A 848 8.72 30.56 -11.94
C ALA A 848 8.68 29.55 -13.09
N VAL A 849 7.57 29.46 -13.80
CA VAL A 849 7.38 28.61 -14.97
C VAL A 849 8.30 29.04 -16.13
N GLU A 850 8.42 30.33 -16.40
CA GLU A 850 9.30 30.88 -17.43
C GLU A 850 10.79 30.57 -17.18
N ARG A 851 11.24 30.68 -15.92
CA ARG A 851 12.60 30.30 -15.53
C ARG A 851 12.88 28.82 -15.82
N LEU A 852 11.93 27.94 -15.53
CA LEU A 852 12.05 26.51 -15.82
C LEU A 852 12.09 26.24 -17.33
N ALA A 853 11.26 26.91 -18.11
CA ALA A 853 11.21 26.78 -19.57
C ALA A 853 12.49 27.24 -20.27
N GLY A 854 13.25 28.14 -19.64
CA GLY A 854 14.56 28.59 -20.14
C GLY A 854 15.71 27.59 -19.99
N LEU A 855 15.52 26.50 -19.24
CA LEU A 855 16.57 25.52 -18.99
C LEU A 855 16.76 24.56 -20.17
N GLN A 856 18.01 24.28 -20.51
CA GLN A 856 18.38 23.37 -21.60
C GLN A 856 19.31 22.25 -21.14
N SER A 857 19.24 21.11 -21.84
CA SER A 857 20.17 20.00 -21.70
C SER A 857 21.54 20.34 -22.30
N SER A 858 22.52 19.45 -22.11
CA SER A 858 23.82 19.55 -22.78
C SER A 858 23.71 19.43 -24.31
N SER A 859 22.64 18.79 -24.80
CA SER A 859 22.33 18.64 -26.22
C SER A 859 21.51 19.80 -26.81
N GLY A 860 21.19 20.84 -25.99
CA GLY A 860 20.37 22.00 -26.42
C GLY A 860 18.85 21.72 -26.40
N THR A 861 18.42 20.54 -25.92
CA THR A 861 17.00 20.21 -25.75
C THR A 861 16.45 20.90 -24.51
N PRO A 862 15.24 21.53 -24.54
CA PRO A 862 14.62 22.07 -23.33
C PRO A 862 14.42 21.00 -22.26
N LEU A 863 14.79 21.29 -21.03
CA LEU A 863 14.55 20.38 -19.89
C LEU A 863 13.10 20.39 -19.43
N PHE A 864 12.40 21.47 -19.67
CA PHE A 864 11.03 21.68 -19.28
C PHE A 864 10.26 22.37 -20.41
N ARG A 865 9.07 21.87 -20.71
CA ARG A 865 8.15 22.48 -21.67
C ARG A 865 6.82 22.75 -20.99
N PHE A 866 6.40 24.00 -21.02
CA PHE A 866 5.05 24.41 -20.62
C PHE A 866 4.24 24.67 -21.88
N THR A 867 3.08 24.00 -22.00
CA THR A 867 2.15 24.19 -23.11
C THR A 867 0.82 24.69 -22.58
N GLU A 868 0.45 25.89 -22.97
CA GLU A 868 -0.86 26.45 -22.63
C GLU A 868 -1.88 26.04 -23.71
N LEU A 869 -2.93 25.35 -23.31
CA LEU A 869 -4.04 24.98 -24.19
C LEU A 869 -5.01 26.18 -24.27
N GLY A 870 -5.07 26.81 -25.44
CA GLY A 870 -6.08 27.83 -25.69
C GLY A 870 -7.50 27.26 -25.74
N ALA A 871 -8.51 28.02 -25.34
CA ALA A 871 -9.91 27.59 -25.31
C ALA A 871 -10.46 27.09 -26.67
N ALA A 872 -9.88 27.52 -27.78
CA ALA A 872 -10.25 27.11 -29.13
C ALA A 872 -9.77 25.70 -29.51
N ALA A 873 -8.65 25.21 -28.94
CA ALA A 873 -8.12 23.88 -29.24
C ALA A 873 -8.96 22.76 -28.61
N ALA A 874 -9.60 23.04 -27.47
CA ALA A 874 -10.49 22.10 -26.77
C ALA A 874 -11.82 21.86 -27.54
N GLY A 875 -12.29 22.82 -28.32
CA GLY A 875 -13.52 22.72 -29.09
C GLY A 875 -13.35 22.03 -30.47
N ALA A 876 -12.21 22.21 -31.12
CA ALA A 876 -11.94 21.64 -32.45
C ALA A 876 -11.68 20.13 -32.41
N GLN A 877 -11.17 19.60 -31.30
CA GLN A 877 -10.91 18.17 -31.14
C GLN A 877 -12.17 17.34 -30.78
N SER A 878 -13.22 17.97 -30.25
CA SER A 878 -14.50 17.31 -29.95
C SER A 878 -15.23 16.80 -31.23
N SER A 879 -14.99 17.40 -32.37
CA SER A 879 -15.61 16.98 -33.65
C SER A 879 -14.98 15.72 -34.27
N LEU A 880 -13.78 15.32 -33.80
CA LEU A 880 -13.10 14.12 -34.29
C LEU A 880 -13.57 12.83 -33.58
N LEU A 881 -14.38 12.93 -32.53
CA LEU A 881 -14.95 11.78 -31.82
C LEU A 881 -16.07 11.08 -32.61
N THR A 882 -16.54 11.66 -33.70
CA THR A 882 -17.67 11.12 -34.51
C THR A 882 -17.27 10.48 -35.84
N GLN A 883 -15.97 10.48 -36.19
CA GLN A 883 -15.52 9.84 -37.43
C GLN A 883 -14.27 9.00 -37.22
N GLY A 884 -14.45 7.69 -37.35
CA GLY A 884 -13.34 6.77 -37.61
C GLY A 884 -13.26 5.57 -36.66
N THR A 885 -14.13 4.63 -36.79
CA THR A 885 -13.78 3.23 -36.64
C THR A 885 -12.65 2.90 -37.61
N VAL A 886 -11.42 3.03 -37.20
CA VAL A 886 -10.31 2.38 -37.89
C VAL A 886 -10.42 0.91 -37.56
N GLY A 887 -11.13 0.20 -38.42
CA GLY A 887 -11.09 -1.24 -38.48
C GLY A 887 -9.74 -1.70 -39.02
N GLU A 888 -8.72 -1.70 -38.21
CA GLU A 888 -7.58 -2.57 -38.42
C GLU A 888 -7.98 -3.96 -37.97
N SER A 889 -8.27 -4.82 -38.93
CA SER A 889 -8.31 -6.25 -38.72
C SER A 889 -6.92 -6.68 -38.21
N TYR A 890 -6.79 -6.81 -36.89
CA TYR A 890 -5.71 -7.61 -36.36
C TYR A 890 -5.95 -9.04 -36.82
N THR A 891 -5.14 -9.54 -37.74
CA THR A 891 -5.01 -10.97 -37.91
C THR A 891 -4.66 -11.51 -36.54
N THR A 892 -5.63 -12.14 -35.92
CA THR A 892 -5.41 -12.97 -34.74
C THR A 892 -4.29 -13.92 -35.12
N ALA A 893 -3.10 -13.68 -34.62
CA ALA A 893 -2.12 -14.74 -34.51
C ALA A 893 -2.88 -15.87 -33.84
N GLN A 894 -3.02 -17.01 -34.54
CA GLN A 894 -3.62 -18.19 -33.95
C GLN A 894 -2.91 -18.39 -32.62
N SER A 895 -3.62 -18.11 -31.55
CA SER A 895 -3.13 -18.40 -30.22
C SER A 895 -2.95 -19.90 -30.21
N GLN A 896 -1.71 -20.35 -30.34
CA GLN A 896 -1.39 -21.65 -29.83
C GLN A 896 -1.81 -21.57 -28.36
N THR A 897 -2.92 -22.22 -28.07
CA THR A 897 -3.38 -22.45 -26.72
C THR A 897 -2.24 -23.15 -25.99
N ARG A 898 -1.36 -22.36 -25.38
CA ARG A 898 -0.60 -22.87 -24.26
C ARG A 898 -1.65 -23.12 -23.18
N ARG A 899 -2.09 -24.38 -23.09
CA ARG A 899 -2.77 -24.85 -21.90
C ARG A 899 -1.84 -24.55 -20.74
N SER A 900 -2.18 -23.56 -19.93
CA SER A 900 -1.52 -23.36 -18.65
C SER A 900 -1.94 -24.53 -17.79
N GLU A 901 -1.05 -25.49 -17.64
CA GLU A 901 -1.25 -26.70 -16.82
C GLU A 901 -1.12 -26.45 -15.33
N TRP A 902 -1.17 -25.18 -14.89
CA TRP A 902 -1.15 -24.84 -13.48
C TRP A 902 -2.55 -24.97 -12.88
N ARG A 903 -2.88 -26.18 -12.41
CA ARG A 903 -4.02 -26.41 -11.52
C ARG A 903 -3.49 -26.52 -10.10
N THR A 904 -3.95 -25.70 -9.18
CA THR A 904 -3.84 -25.97 -7.74
C THR A 904 -4.73 -27.16 -7.43
N SER A 905 -4.14 -28.34 -7.44
CA SER A 905 -4.84 -29.57 -7.03
C SER A 905 -4.44 -29.87 -5.59
N SER A 906 -5.40 -30.25 -4.75
CA SER A 906 -5.10 -30.86 -3.46
C SER A 906 -4.33 -32.17 -3.69
N PHE A 907 -3.57 -32.62 -2.71
CA PHE A 907 -2.85 -33.90 -2.78
C PHE A 907 -3.77 -35.04 -3.25
N THR A 908 -5.03 -35.07 -2.80
CA THR A 908 -6.06 -36.00 -3.22
C THR A 908 -6.49 -35.82 -4.70
N GLY A 909 -6.41 -34.63 -5.23
CA GLY A 909 -6.68 -34.34 -6.65
C GLY A 909 -5.54 -34.82 -7.56
N ILE A 910 -4.29 -34.73 -7.08
CA ILE A 910 -3.11 -35.21 -7.81
C ILE A 910 -3.10 -36.75 -7.87
N THR A 911 -3.46 -37.39 -6.78
CA THR A 911 -3.54 -38.89 -6.75
C THR A 911 -4.67 -39.44 -7.61
N ARG A 912 -5.83 -38.77 -7.70
CA ARG A 912 -6.91 -39.15 -8.65
C ARG A 912 -6.51 -38.97 -10.10
N MET A 913 -5.73 -37.96 -10.45
CA MET A 913 -5.21 -37.79 -11.82
C MET A 913 -4.19 -38.84 -12.23
N ALA A 914 -3.54 -39.49 -11.28
CA ALA A 914 -2.60 -40.59 -11.56
C ALA A 914 -3.31 -41.94 -11.82
N GLU A 915 -4.61 -42.04 -11.53
CA GLU A 915 -5.45 -43.22 -11.78
C GLU A 915 -6.17 -43.20 -13.16
N ASP A 916 -6.34 -42.02 -13.77
CA ASP A 916 -6.79 -41.95 -15.15
C ASP A 916 -5.58 -41.97 -16.09
N ASP A 917 -5.50 -42.95 -16.97
CA ASP A 917 -4.46 -43.16 -17.99
C ASP A 917 -4.38 -42.00 -19.01
N GLY A 918 -4.16 -40.79 -18.52
CA GLY A 918 -3.88 -39.61 -19.35
C GLY A 918 -2.38 -39.47 -19.62
N PRO A 919 -1.96 -39.19 -20.86
CA PRO A 919 -0.54 -39.21 -21.27
C PRO A 919 0.28 -38.03 -20.77
N GLY A 920 0.20 -37.66 -19.51
CA GLY A 920 0.87 -36.45 -19.01
C GLY A 920 1.93 -36.66 -17.93
N PHE A 921 1.77 -37.64 -17.08
CA PHE A 921 2.65 -37.77 -15.89
C PHE A 921 3.83 -38.71 -16.08
N SER A 922 3.75 -39.66 -17.03
CA SER A 922 4.85 -40.64 -17.29
C SER A 922 6.04 -40.05 -18.07
N THR A 923 5.89 -38.87 -18.69
CA THR A 923 6.96 -38.24 -19.46
C THR A 923 7.88 -37.32 -18.66
N TRP A 924 7.53 -36.98 -17.41
CA TRP A 924 8.35 -36.12 -16.55
C TRP A 924 9.43 -36.86 -15.77
N TYR A 925 9.18 -38.14 -15.46
CA TYR A 925 10.22 -39.02 -14.97
C TYR A 925 10.61 -39.93 -16.16
N GLY A 926 11.73 -39.62 -16.80
CA GLY A 926 12.27 -40.50 -17.84
C GLY A 926 12.20 -41.95 -17.41
N GLN A 927 11.97 -42.88 -18.39
CA GLN A 927 11.87 -44.30 -18.17
C GLN A 927 13.06 -44.80 -17.29
N ALA A 928 12.92 -44.64 -15.99
CA ALA A 928 13.71 -45.41 -15.05
C ALA A 928 13.09 -46.80 -15.04
N GLU A 929 13.89 -47.81 -15.39
CA GLU A 929 13.58 -49.22 -15.17
C GLU A 929 12.93 -49.36 -13.78
N LYS A 930 11.81 -50.09 -13.71
CA LYS A 930 11.13 -50.36 -12.44
C LYS A 930 12.20 -50.88 -11.47
N PRO A 931 12.48 -50.18 -10.38
CA PRO A 931 13.38 -50.74 -9.36
C PRO A 931 12.76 -52.03 -8.83
N PRO A 932 13.55 -53.00 -8.43
CA PRO A 932 13.07 -54.23 -7.82
C PRO A 932 12.19 -53.84 -6.64
N LEU A 933 11.11 -54.60 -6.44
CA LEU A 933 10.18 -54.49 -5.32
C LEU A 933 10.96 -54.42 -3.99
N VAL A 934 11.30 -53.23 -3.57
CA VAL A 934 11.76 -52.95 -2.22
C VAL A 934 10.55 -52.42 -1.51
N ASP A 935 10.30 -52.83 -0.29
CA ASP A 935 9.27 -52.32 0.60
C ASP A 935 9.48 -50.80 0.81
N ASP A 936 9.02 -50.00 -0.13
CA ASP A 936 9.14 -48.57 -0.13
C ASP A 936 7.74 -47.95 0.06
N ILE A 937 7.70 -46.81 0.74
CA ILE A 937 6.48 -46.03 1.00
C ILE A 937 5.71 -45.67 -0.29
N LEU A 938 6.41 -45.64 -1.44
CA LEU A 938 5.83 -45.36 -2.76
C LEU A 938 5.07 -46.59 -3.34
N SER A 939 5.31 -47.78 -2.84
CA SER A 939 4.60 -49.01 -3.22
C SER A 939 3.42 -49.33 -2.28
N PHE A 940 3.17 -48.48 -1.27
CA PHE A 940 2.10 -48.69 -0.31
C PHE A 940 0.71 -48.56 -0.97
N PRO A 941 -0.28 -49.42 -0.62
CA PRO A 941 -1.62 -49.34 -1.19
C PRO A 941 -2.25 -47.94 -0.97
N LYS A 942 -2.85 -47.39 -2.02
CA LYS A 942 -3.47 -46.08 -1.96
C LYS A 942 -4.92 -46.15 -1.43
N GLY A 943 -5.34 -45.19 -0.61
CA GLY A 943 -6.72 -45.05 -0.12
C GLY A 943 -6.81 -44.68 1.36
N ALA A 944 -8.01 -44.33 1.81
CA ALA A 944 -8.24 -43.87 3.20
C ALA A 944 -7.85 -44.90 4.25
N GLN A 945 -8.06 -46.20 3.98
CA GLN A 945 -7.68 -47.29 4.89
C GLN A 945 -6.16 -47.45 4.97
N ALA A 946 -5.46 -47.30 3.84
CA ALA A 946 -3.99 -47.36 3.81
C ALA A 946 -3.39 -46.12 4.53
N GLY A 947 -3.97 -44.97 4.39
CA GLY A 947 -3.58 -43.79 5.14
C GLY A 947 -3.78 -43.96 6.65
N THR A 948 -4.89 -44.56 7.09
CA THR A 948 -5.14 -44.87 8.51
C THR A 948 -4.14 -45.89 9.05
N CYS A 949 -3.82 -46.94 8.28
CA CYS A 949 -2.83 -47.93 8.66
C CYS A 949 -1.42 -47.29 8.78
N LEU A 950 -1.04 -46.41 7.86
CA LEU A 950 0.24 -45.70 7.93
C LEU A 950 0.32 -44.81 9.18
N HIS A 951 -0.78 -44.10 9.52
CA HIS A 951 -0.88 -43.31 10.73
C HIS A 951 -0.75 -44.17 12.00
N GLU A 952 -1.40 -45.31 12.06
CA GLU A 952 -1.30 -46.24 13.21
C GLU A 952 0.11 -46.86 13.33
N MET A 953 0.78 -47.12 12.20
CA MET A 953 2.18 -47.61 12.21
C MET A 953 3.12 -46.50 12.73
N MET A 954 2.95 -45.29 12.29
CA MET A 954 3.73 -44.11 12.74
C MET A 954 3.48 -43.77 14.21
N GLU A 955 2.25 -43.96 14.70
CA GLU A 955 1.88 -43.72 16.09
C GLU A 955 2.48 -44.76 17.06
N ARG A 956 2.74 -45.98 16.57
CA ARG A 956 3.34 -47.09 17.35
C ARG A 956 4.87 -47.19 17.17
N ALA A 957 5.45 -46.46 16.25
CA ALA A 957 6.88 -46.49 16.01
C ALA A 957 7.65 -45.76 17.13
N ASP A 958 8.62 -46.45 17.72
CA ASP A 958 9.54 -45.84 18.67
C ASP A 958 10.66 -45.11 17.90
N PHE A 959 10.48 -43.84 17.68
CA PHE A 959 11.41 -42.99 16.96
C PHE A 959 12.75 -42.78 17.67
N SER A 960 12.87 -43.16 18.95
CA SER A 960 14.13 -43.13 19.69
C SER A 960 15.13 -44.18 19.19
N LEU A 961 14.64 -45.23 18.53
CA LEU A 961 15.45 -46.27 17.94
C LEU A 961 15.87 -45.99 16.48
N MET A 962 15.34 -44.93 15.86
CA MET A 962 15.64 -44.58 14.48
C MET A 962 16.62 -43.40 14.42
N ALA A 963 17.84 -43.53 14.80
CA ALA A 963 18.89 -42.53 14.80
C ALA A 963 19.25 -41.94 13.39
N SER A 964 18.56 -42.33 12.33
CA SER A 964 18.85 -41.92 10.96
C SER A 964 17.63 -41.53 10.11
N CYS A 965 16.41 -41.38 10.69
CA CYS A 965 15.21 -41.05 9.91
C CYS A 965 14.80 -39.60 10.13
N LEU A 966 15.10 -38.77 9.15
CA LEU A 966 14.69 -37.33 9.07
C LEU A 966 13.21 -37.18 8.62
N LEU A 967 12.26 -37.81 9.32
CA LEU A 967 10.84 -37.56 9.09
C LEU A 967 10.24 -36.89 10.35
N TYR A 968 10.19 -35.58 10.33
CA TYR A 968 9.46 -34.79 11.32
C TYR A 968 7.98 -34.76 10.93
N THR A 969 7.15 -35.53 11.62
CA THR A 969 5.69 -35.41 11.48
C THR A 969 5.14 -34.63 12.65
N SER A 970 4.64 -33.43 12.42
CA SER A 970 3.77 -32.76 13.37
C SER A 970 2.49 -33.59 13.55
N PRO A 971 1.99 -33.82 14.78
CA PRO A 971 0.75 -34.55 14.98
C PRO A 971 -0.42 -33.83 14.29
N SER A 972 -1.18 -34.62 13.51
CA SER A 972 -2.35 -34.12 12.81
C SER A 972 -3.39 -33.54 13.80
N PRO A 973 -4.12 -32.47 13.47
CA PRO A 973 -5.22 -31.95 14.33
C PRO A 973 -6.29 -33.01 14.67
N ARG A 974 -6.42 -34.07 13.88
CA ARG A 974 -7.36 -35.17 14.13
C ARG A 974 -6.93 -36.07 15.28
N ASP A 975 -5.64 -36.19 15.55
CA ASP A 975 -5.09 -37.06 16.58
C ASP A 975 -5.36 -36.50 17.97
N ARG A 976 -5.47 -35.18 18.12
CA ARG A 976 -5.82 -34.51 19.39
C ARG A 976 -7.25 -34.74 19.86
N THR A 977 -8.17 -35.11 18.97
CA THR A 977 -9.59 -35.36 19.34
C THR A 977 -9.85 -36.80 19.76
N ARG A 978 -9.04 -37.77 19.36
CA ARG A 978 -9.20 -39.19 19.76
C ARG A 978 -8.61 -39.52 21.13
N SER A 979 -7.62 -38.75 21.61
CA SER A 979 -6.99 -39.02 22.92
C SER A 979 -7.84 -38.59 24.15
N ARG A 980 -9.09 -38.18 23.94
CA ARG A 980 -10.00 -37.73 25.01
C ARG A 980 -11.24 -38.60 25.21
N MET A 981 -11.27 -39.82 24.73
CA MET A 981 -12.34 -40.76 25.16
C MET A 981 -11.82 -41.63 26.29
N PRO A 982 -12.47 -41.64 27.45
CA PRO A 982 -12.10 -42.58 28.53
C PRO A 982 -12.48 -44.02 28.13
N SER A 983 -11.51 -44.91 28.26
CA SER A 983 -11.77 -46.35 28.20
C SER A 983 -12.76 -46.73 29.28
N SER A 984 -14.00 -46.98 28.93
CA SER A 984 -14.91 -47.76 29.78
C SER A 984 -15.80 -48.61 28.89
N ALA A 985 -15.60 -49.88 29.08
CA ALA A 985 -16.22 -51.11 28.62
C ALA A 985 -15.65 -51.81 27.43
#